data_37f43503490344c07b77680724dd5e1a
#
_entry.id   37f43503490344c07b77680724dd5e1a
#
_cell.length_a   1.000
_cell.length_b   1.000
_cell.length_c   1.000
_cell.angle_alpha   90.00
_cell.angle_beta   90.00
_cell.angle_gamma   90.00
#
_symmetry.space_group_name_H-M   'P 1'
#
loop_
_entity.id
_entity.type
_entity.pdbx_description
1 polymer ?
#
loop_
_entity_poly.entity_id
_entity_poly.type
_entity_poly.pdbx_seq_one_letter_code
_entity_poly.pdbx_strand_id
1 'polypeptide(L)'
;MSVIVGRALPDARDGLKPVQRRILFAMHELGLTPERPYRKCARVVGDVLGKYHPHGDQAVYDALVRQVQIFNSRYPILDGHGNFGSIDDDPPAAMRYTETRLAPISNDAILSEIDQETVDFSPNFDGSQQEPDVLPAQLPFLILNGSTGIAVGMATSIPPHNLNEVVEALIAIIKKPSLNEEKLLEMIPGPDFPTGGEILISSGIKETYTKGRGSITMRGIAHIEEINPGKGKHKRSGIIISELPYQLNKAGWIEKLADLVNNGKVSGIADIRDESDRDGMRILVEVKRDSDPKKILDFLYQKTALQSNFGAILLALVNGQPVQLTLRTLLNNFLEFRENTILLRSNYLLKNIKNRQEIVEALIQATNNLRKVIDLIENSKDTTEARINLIISLKINERQADGILGMPLKKITSLEKDSLKNEIKDLKNKRAELELIINNKENLMKVMIKELKDLKKRFGSKRRTKLIEGGDALIAEKMANQRPNKELQRINALKELSTDSEIIIQSNNEIKIVPSLTIKKLKLKESDQERKDILPAKLIWPIKDEPKILAVSQEGKIGLIKWEFAGQKPGPLKRFLPAGLENDKIINLIPLTEIQDISIGLISTDGKFKRISINEISDISNRSTTILKLKDSVKLQSCILCKENSYLYIVSDIGRIIKIKIVENDFPLMSKLAQGTNIIKLFPNENIVKALSFKEEEKKQNKDLILITNKGYFIKHSIKEITISKKGALGTMGIHFKDNKTIKERVIDCFINNKHVYISTDNAKYQKLKTDQIDNSSYKKQNRLNIELNNNEFLKSSFSMKLPEQN
;
A
#
# COMPACT_ATOMS: atom_id res chain seq x y z
N MET A 1 6.35 -8.63 13.05
CA MET A 1 5.17 -8.98 13.85
C MET A 1 4.66 -7.77 14.65
N SER A 2 5.41 -7.12 15.55
CA SER A 2 4.91 -6.00 16.38
C SER A 2 4.28 -4.84 15.58
N VAL A 3 4.85 -4.43 14.45
CA VAL A 3 4.30 -3.34 13.60
C VAL A 3 3.03 -3.78 12.84
N ILE A 4 2.91 -5.07 12.50
CA ILE A 4 1.76 -5.61 11.76
C ILE A 4 0.58 -5.76 12.70
N VAL A 5 0.75 -6.52 13.78
CA VAL A 5 -0.29 -6.86 14.76
C VAL A 5 -0.54 -5.70 15.73
N GLY A 6 0.52 -5.07 16.23
CA GLY A 6 0.44 -4.04 17.28
C GLY A 6 0.17 -2.61 16.81
N ARG A 7 0.02 -2.32 15.50
CA ARG A 7 -0.10 -0.93 15.03
C ARG A 7 -0.98 -0.71 13.81
N ALA A 8 -0.75 -1.43 12.72
CA ALA A 8 -1.24 -1.04 11.40
C ALA A 8 -2.56 -1.68 10.99
N LEU A 9 -2.82 -2.92 11.43
CA LEU A 9 -3.99 -3.69 11.02
C LEU A 9 -5.09 -3.65 12.08
N PRO A 10 -6.38 -3.57 11.67
CA PRO A 10 -7.52 -3.70 12.57
C PRO A 10 -7.78 -5.16 12.92
N ASP A 11 -8.35 -5.41 14.10
CA ASP A 11 -8.88 -6.73 14.47
C ASP A 11 -10.26 -6.94 13.81
N ALA A 12 -10.51 -8.14 13.30
CA ALA A 12 -11.76 -8.47 12.61
C ALA A 12 -12.99 -8.44 13.56
N ARG A 13 -12.78 -8.60 14.86
CA ARG A 13 -13.81 -8.68 15.89
C ARG A 13 -14.42 -7.32 16.22
N ASP A 14 -13.58 -6.33 16.56
CA ASP A 14 -14.04 -4.97 16.94
C ASP A 14 -13.80 -3.91 15.86
N GLY A 15 -13.03 -4.24 14.81
CA GLY A 15 -12.74 -3.34 13.71
C GLY A 15 -11.73 -2.24 14.03
N LEU A 16 -11.08 -2.30 15.19
CA LEU A 16 -10.24 -1.24 15.71
C LEU A 16 -8.75 -1.57 15.62
N LYS A 17 -7.95 -0.54 15.41
CA LYS A 17 -6.51 -0.60 15.63
C LYS A 17 -6.19 -0.44 17.12
N PRO A 18 -5.04 -0.92 17.60
CA PRO A 18 -4.69 -0.84 19.03
C PRO A 18 -4.80 0.58 19.60
N VAL A 19 -4.32 1.61 18.91
CA VAL A 19 -4.42 3.00 19.37
C VAL A 19 -5.88 3.46 19.53
N GLN A 20 -6.76 3.07 18.61
CA GLN A 20 -8.18 3.44 18.67
C GLN A 20 -8.88 2.76 19.85
N ARG A 21 -8.59 1.47 20.06
CA ARG A 21 -9.12 0.70 21.19
C ARG A 21 -8.69 1.29 22.52
N ARG A 22 -7.42 1.66 22.65
CA ARG A 22 -6.86 2.30 23.85
C ARG A 22 -7.50 3.66 24.15
N ILE A 23 -7.77 4.46 23.10
CA ILE A 23 -8.48 5.75 23.25
C ILE A 23 -9.88 5.51 23.83
N LEU A 24 -10.67 4.59 23.24
CA LEU A 24 -12.03 4.30 23.71
C LEU A 24 -12.05 3.75 25.13
N PHE A 25 -11.11 2.84 25.44
CA PHE A 25 -11.02 2.26 26.78
C PHE A 25 -10.61 3.29 27.84
N ALA A 26 -9.62 4.14 27.55
CA ALA A 26 -9.24 5.24 28.44
C ALA A 26 -10.41 6.22 28.67
N MET A 27 -11.19 6.52 27.64
CA MET A 27 -12.37 7.39 27.78
C MET A 27 -13.50 6.73 28.60
N HIS A 28 -13.65 5.42 28.50
CA HIS A 28 -14.58 4.65 29.36
C HIS A 28 -14.15 4.73 30.81
N GLU A 29 -12.88 4.47 31.14
CA GLU A 29 -12.37 4.60 32.51
C GLU A 29 -12.50 6.01 33.09
N LEU A 30 -12.30 7.03 32.24
CA LEU A 30 -12.53 8.43 32.62
C LEU A 30 -14.03 8.78 32.79
N GLY A 31 -14.93 7.87 32.48
CA GLY A 31 -16.38 8.06 32.58
C GLY A 31 -16.89 9.12 31.61
N LEU A 32 -16.29 9.26 30.39
CA LEU A 32 -16.69 10.27 29.41
C LEU A 32 -17.86 9.79 28.54
N THR A 33 -18.95 9.45 29.19
CA THR A 33 -20.20 9.00 28.53
C THR A 33 -20.88 10.13 27.74
N PRO A 34 -21.78 9.83 26.81
CA PRO A 34 -22.49 10.84 26.00
C PRO A 34 -23.28 11.89 26.82
N GLU A 35 -23.71 11.53 28.01
CA GLU A 35 -24.49 12.40 28.91
C GLU A 35 -23.59 13.32 29.74
N ARG A 36 -22.29 13.03 29.79
CA ARG A 36 -21.33 13.80 30.57
C ARG A 36 -20.81 15.01 29.75
N PRO A 37 -20.34 16.09 30.44
CA PRO A 37 -19.71 17.19 29.77
C PRO A 37 -18.44 16.77 28.99
N TYR A 38 -18.17 17.44 27.86
CA TYR A 38 -16.93 17.28 27.12
C TYR A 38 -15.69 17.51 27.97
N ARG A 39 -14.60 16.86 27.62
CA ARG A 39 -13.29 17.06 28.24
C ARG A 39 -12.25 17.39 27.19
N LYS A 40 -11.22 18.19 27.55
CA LYS A 40 -10.13 18.53 26.63
C LYS A 40 -9.45 17.27 26.09
N CYS A 41 -9.24 17.23 24.78
CA CYS A 41 -8.54 16.14 24.12
C CYS A 41 -7.15 15.88 24.70
N ALA A 42 -6.45 16.93 25.13
CA ALA A 42 -5.16 16.81 25.81
C ALA A 42 -5.19 15.92 27.06
N ARG A 43 -6.30 15.92 27.82
CA ARG A 43 -6.46 15.03 28.98
C ARG A 43 -6.59 13.57 28.55
N VAL A 44 -7.40 13.30 27.53
CA VAL A 44 -7.57 11.94 27.01
C VAL A 44 -6.26 11.42 26.43
N VAL A 45 -5.56 12.24 25.62
CA VAL A 45 -4.25 11.89 25.06
C VAL A 45 -3.24 11.60 26.16
N GLY A 46 -3.18 12.44 27.21
CA GLY A 46 -2.28 12.22 28.34
C GLY A 46 -2.55 10.91 29.09
N ASP A 47 -3.82 10.56 29.31
CA ASP A 47 -4.21 9.33 29.98
C ASP A 47 -3.85 8.09 29.15
N VAL A 48 -4.10 8.14 27.83
CA VAL A 48 -3.73 7.08 26.88
C VAL A 48 -2.21 6.85 26.84
N LEU A 49 -1.43 7.93 26.81
CA LEU A 49 0.05 7.87 26.79
C LEU A 49 0.60 7.29 28.09
N GLY A 50 0.07 7.77 29.22
CA GLY A 50 0.55 7.34 30.53
C GLY A 50 0.24 5.90 30.87
N LYS A 51 -0.90 5.38 30.41
CA LYS A 51 -1.38 4.06 30.83
C LYS A 51 -1.20 2.96 29.77
N TYR A 52 -1.38 3.28 28.45
CA TYR A 52 -1.56 2.24 27.45
C TYR A 52 -0.67 2.34 26.23
N HIS A 53 -0.30 3.55 25.77
CA HIS A 53 0.32 3.74 24.46
C HIS A 53 1.56 4.64 24.53
N PRO A 54 2.77 4.11 24.85
CA PRO A 54 3.98 4.89 25.09
C PRO A 54 4.62 5.38 23.78
N HIS A 55 3.87 6.16 23.00
CA HIS A 55 4.30 6.74 21.71
C HIS A 55 4.00 8.25 21.68
N GLY A 56 4.35 8.95 20.58
CA GLY A 56 4.16 10.39 20.48
C GLY A 56 2.68 10.82 20.63
N ASP A 57 2.46 11.91 21.38
CA ASP A 57 1.16 12.52 21.67
C ASP A 57 0.39 12.92 20.39
N GLN A 58 1.09 13.46 19.40
CA GLN A 58 0.50 13.84 18.13
C GLN A 58 -0.14 12.63 17.40
N ALA A 59 0.50 11.46 17.44
CA ALA A 59 -0.05 10.25 16.79
C ALA A 59 -1.36 9.78 17.44
N VAL A 60 -1.45 9.89 18.77
CA VAL A 60 -2.68 9.57 19.52
C VAL A 60 -3.76 10.60 19.23
N TYR A 61 -3.40 11.90 19.21
CA TYR A 61 -4.33 12.97 18.88
C TYR A 61 -4.88 12.84 17.46
N ASP A 62 -4.03 12.59 16.46
CA ASP A 62 -4.45 12.38 15.07
C ASP A 62 -5.40 11.19 14.92
N ALA A 63 -5.17 10.11 15.67
CA ALA A 63 -6.07 8.97 15.70
C ALA A 63 -7.43 9.32 16.34
N LEU A 64 -7.43 10.10 17.42
CA LEU A 64 -8.64 10.60 18.08
C LEU A 64 -9.44 11.52 17.13
N VAL A 65 -8.77 12.49 16.49
CA VAL A 65 -9.39 13.43 15.54
C VAL A 65 -10.13 12.68 14.43
N ARG A 66 -9.51 11.67 13.82
CA ARG A 66 -10.15 10.87 12.75
C ARG A 66 -11.42 10.15 13.20
N GLN A 67 -11.53 9.78 14.48
CA GLN A 67 -12.70 9.12 15.03
C GLN A 67 -13.86 10.09 15.28
N VAL A 68 -13.60 11.41 15.36
CA VAL A 68 -14.58 12.47 15.49
C VAL A 68 -15.10 12.95 14.13
N GLN A 69 -14.24 12.94 13.10
CA GLN A 69 -14.51 13.56 11.79
C GLN A 69 -15.63 12.84 11.01
N ILE A 70 -16.73 13.54 10.74
CA ILE A 70 -17.91 13.02 10.04
C ILE A 70 -17.68 12.75 8.55
N PHE A 71 -16.63 13.34 7.96
CA PHE A 71 -16.24 13.12 6.56
C PHE A 71 -15.22 11.99 6.40
N ASN A 72 -14.60 11.51 7.50
CA ASN A 72 -13.72 10.34 7.52
C ASN A 72 -14.43 9.07 7.98
N SER A 73 -15.29 9.15 8.97
CA SER A 73 -16.01 8.02 9.56
C SER A 73 -17.50 8.05 9.18
N ARG A 74 -18.00 6.93 8.64
CA ARG A 74 -19.43 6.81 8.32
C ARG A 74 -20.31 6.84 9.58
N TYR A 75 -19.81 6.27 10.66
CA TYR A 75 -20.38 6.27 12.00
C TYR A 75 -19.31 6.72 12.99
N PRO A 76 -19.17 8.04 13.24
CA PRO A 76 -18.22 8.55 14.21
C PRO A 76 -18.40 7.91 15.58
N ILE A 77 -17.31 7.42 16.16
CA ILE A 77 -17.31 6.74 17.46
C ILE A 77 -16.96 7.67 18.62
N LEU A 78 -16.51 8.87 18.31
CA LEU A 78 -16.29 9.96 19.27
C LEU A 78 -17.15 11.17 18.89
N ASP A 79 -17.60 11.91 19.90
CA ASP A 79 -18.28 13.19 19.76
C ASP A 79 -17.31 14.30 20.16
N GLY A 80 -17.21 15.35 19.35
CA GLY A 80 -16.23 16.40 19.50
C GLY A 80 -16.84 17.79 19.49
N HIS A 81 -16.24 18.68 20.29
CA HIS A 81 -16.56 20.11 20.32
C HIS A 81 -15.31 20.95 20.04
N GLY A 82 -15.38 21.84 19.06
CA GLY A 82 -14.29 22.66 18.54
C GLY A 82 -13.93 22.34 17.11
N ASN A 83 -12.76 22.79 16.64
CA ASN A 83 -12.29 22.58 15.28
C ASN A 83 -11.46 21.27 15.17
N PHE A 84 -12.03 20.26 14.53
CA PHE A 84 -11.38 18.98 14.23
C PHE A 84 -10.93 18.88 12.75
N GLY A 85 -10.72 20.01 12.08
CA GLY A 85 -10.35 20.06 10.66
C GLY A 85 -11.55 20.05 9.72
N SER A 86 -11.29 20.21 8.45
CA SER A 86 -12.30 20.28 7.40
C SER A 86 -11.97 19.36 6.21
N ILE A 87 -12.93 19.26 5.27
CA ILE A 87 -12.74 18.55 4.00
C ILE A 87 -11.76 19.30 3.06
N ASP A 88 -11.45 20.55 3.37
CA ASP A 88 -10.46 21.39 2.67
C ASP A 88 -9.00 21.11 3.10
N ASP A 89 -8.82 20.10 3.95
CA ASP A 89 -7.52 19.74 4.54
C ASP A 89 -7.00 20.75 5.57
N ASP A 90 -7.92 21.59 6.12
CA ASP A 90 -7.54 22.41 7.26
C ASP A 90 -7.17 21.53 8.44
N PRO A 91 -6.04 21.80 9.11
CA PRO A 91 -5.63 21.01 10.26
C PRO A 91 -6.58 21.21 11.45
N PRO A 92 -6.73 20.22 12.31
CA PRO A 92 -7.45 20.39 13.57
C PRO A 92 -6.74 21.40 14.46
N ALA A 93 -7.50 22.10 15.31
CA ALA A 93 -6.92 22.92 16.34
C ALA A 93 -6.09 22.06 17.32
N ALA A 94 -5.12 22.66 18.00
CA ALA A 94 -4.31 21.94 18.98
C ALA A 94 -5.18 21.30 20.09
N MET A 95 -4.79 20.11 20.57
CA MET A 95 -5.56 19.28 21.52
C MET A 95 -5.96 19.98 22.82
N ARG A 96 -5.32 21.08 23.19
CA ARG A 96 -5.67 21.91 24.33
C ARG A 96 -6.93 22.76 24.12
N TYR A 97 -7.36 22.97 22.86
CA TYR A 97 -8.55 23.73 22.51
C TYR A 97 -9.75 22.85 22.18
N THR A 98 -9.51 21.67 21.58
CA THR A 98 -10.58 20.72 21.23
C THR A 98 -11.03 19.92 22.44
N GLU A 99 -12.28 19.51 22.43
CA GLU A 99 -12.92 18.73 23.50
C GLU A 99 -13.63 17.52 22.92
N THR A 100 -13.69 16.42 23.68
CA THR A 100 -14.29 15.17 23.22
C THR A 100 -14.99 14.41 24.34
N ARG A 101 -15.91 13.53 23.95
CA ARG A 101 -16.56 12.49 24.75
C ARG A 101 -16.92 11.30 23.86
N LEU A 102 -17.36 10.20 24.46
CA LEU A 102 -17.85 9.06 23.68
C LEU A 102 -19.13 9.43 22.91
N ALA A 103 -19.20 8.99 21.66
CA ALA A 103 -20.45 9.08 20.90
C ALA A 103 -21.46 8.03 21.43
N PRO A 104 -22.78 8.25 21.29
CA PRO A 104 -23.79 7.27 21.73
C PRO A 104 -23.57 5.87 21.16
N ILE A 105 -23.18 5.78 19.90
CA ILE A 105 -22.93 4.48 19.23
C ILE A 105 -21.75 3.72 19.84
N SER A 106 -20.68 4.39 20.25
CA SER A 106 -19.52 3.72 20.87
C SER A 106 -19.84 3.32 22.32
N ASN A 107 -20.55 4.17 23.07
CA ASN A 107 -20.96 3.85 24.42
C ASN A 107 -21.85 2.61 24.45
N ASP A 108 -22.86 2.55 23.57
CA ASP A 108 -23.90 1.54 23.59
C ASP A 108 -23.55 0.26 22.80
N ALA A 109 -22.82 0.39 21.69
CA ALA A 109 -22.53 -0.74 20.80
C ALA A 109 -21.08 -1.23 20.84
N ILE A 110 -20.17 -0.57 21.59
CA ILE A 110 -18.78 -1.03 21.73
C ILE A 110 -18.45 -1.32 23.20
N LEU A 111 -18.82 -0.42 24.13
CA LEU A 111 -18.30 -0.43 25.49
C LEU A 111 -19.30 -0.95 26.56
N SER A 112 -20.59 -1.02 26.25
CA SER A 112 -21.64 -1.32 27.23
C SER A 112 -21.51 -2.67 27.95
N GLU A 113 -20.74 -3.59 27.40
CA GLU A 113 -20.53 -4.93 27.99
C GLU A 113 -19.10 -5.15 28.50
N ILE A 114 -18.23 -4.12 28.52
CA ILE A 114 -16.80 -4.26 28.84
C ILE A 114 -16.59 -4.76 30.29
N ASP A 115 -17.43 -4.34 31.21
CA ASP A 115 -17.37 -4.68 32.66
C ASP A 115 -18.01 -6.03 32.99
N GLN A 116 -18.40 -6.84 32.00
CA GLN A 116 -19.18 -8.08 32.16
C GLN A 116 -18.40 -9.35 31.81
N GLU A 117 -17.08 -9.32 31.97
CA GLU A 117 -16.18 -10.46 31.68
C GLU A 117 -16.39 -11.02 30.25
N THR A 118 -16.65 -10.16 29.25
CA THR A 118 -17.00 -10.54 27.89
C THR A 118 -15.80 -10.67 26.95
N VAL A 119 -14.64 -10.13 27.35
CA VAL A 119 -13.39 -10.12 26.61
C VAL A 119 -12.21 -10.32 27.54
N ASP A 120 -11.09 -10.79 26.98
CA ASP A 120 -9.86 -10.99 27.73
C ASP A 120 -9.10 -9.65 27.88
N PHE A 121 -8.34 -9.56 28.98
CA PHE A 121 -7.49 -8.44 29.32
C PHE A 121 -6.04 -8.91 29.43
N SER A 122 -5.13 -8.09 28.89
CA SER A 122 -3.69 -8.32 28.99
C SER A 122 -3.01 -7.18 29.76
N PRO A 123 -1.83 -7.43 30.37
CA PRO A 123 -1.04 -6.35 30.95
C PRO A 123 -0.65 -5.32 29.91
N ASN A 124 -0.67 -4.04 30.29
CA ASN A 124 -0.16 -2.94 29.46
C ASN A 124 1.37 -3.05 29.28
N PHE A 125 1.99 -2.08 28.61
CA PHE A 125 3.41 -2.07 28.25
C PHE A 125 4.39 -2.13 29.46
N ASP A 126 3.97 -1.69 30.65
CA ASP A 126 4.78 -1.69 31.89
C ASP A 126 4.26 -2.64 32.97
N GLY A 127 3.17 -3.34 32.70
CA GLY A 127 2.53 -4.28 33.64
C GLY A 127 1.76 -3.63 34.78
N SER A 128 1.63 -2.29 34.79
CA SER A 128 0.96 -1.55 35.88
C SER A 128 -0.57 -1.55 35.78
N GLN A 129 -1.10 -1.73 34.56
CA GLN A 129 -2.53 -1.69 34.27
C GLN A 129 -2.91 -2.89 33.37
N GLN A 130 -4.22 -3.13 33.27
CA GLN A 130 -4.78 -4.10 32.33
C GLN A 130 -5.45 -3.36 31.17
N GLU A 131 -5.26 -3.83 29.94
CA GLU A 131 -5.95 -3.33 28.75
C GLU A 131 -6.71 -4.47 28.06
N PRO A 132 -7.87 -4.21 27.44
CA PRO A 132 -8.63 -5.24 26.74
C PRO A 132 -7.94 -5.61 25.43
N ASP A 133 -7.82 -6.90 25.15
CA ASP A 133 -7.29 -7.41 23.87
C ASP A 133 -8.18 -6.99 22.71
N VAL A 134 -9.49 -6.92 22.94
CA VAL A 134 -10.52 -6.50 21.98
C VAL A 134 -11.70 -5.89 22.74
N LEU A 135 -12.43 -4.96 22.17
CA LEU A 135 -13.66 -4.43 22.78
C LEU A 135 -14.88 -5.30 22.41
N PRO A 136 -15.88 -5.45 23.30
CA PRO A 136 -17.05 -6.30 23.07
C PRO A 136 -18.05 -5.65 22.10
N ALA A 137 -17.61 -5.44 20.85
CA ALA A 137 -18.41 -4.77 19.84
C ALA A 137 -19.68 -5.57 19.49
N GLN A 138 -20.83 -4.90 19.51
CA GLN A 138 -22.14 -5.45 19.15
C GLN A 138 -22.51 -5.22 17.68
N LEU A 139 -21.70 -4.43 16.95
CA LEU A 139 -21.81 -4.15 15.53
C LEU A 139 -20.44 -4.38 14.85
N PRO A 140 -20.40 -4.80 13.59
CA PRO A 140 -19.14 -5.06 12.86
C PRO A 140 -18.50 -3.76 12.39
N PHE A 141 -17.87 -3.01 13.30
CA PHE A 141 -17.30 -1.69 12.99
C PHE A 141 -16.23 -1.74 11.91
N LEU A 142 -15.57 -2.89 11.70
CA LEU A 142 -14.62 -3.07 10.61
C LEU A 142 -15.25 -2.78 9.25
N ILE A 143 -16.45 -3.27 8.99
CA ILE A 143 -17.12 -3.04 7.72
C ILE A 143 -17.94 -1.74 7.73
N LEU A 144 -18.45 -1.31 8.90
CA LEU A 144 -19.27 -0.09 9.02
C LEU A 144 -18.45 1.18 8.77
N ASN A 145 -17.27 1.30 9.37
CA ASN A 145 -16.39 2.46 9.21
C ASN A 145 -15.21 2.21 8.26
N GLY A 146 -14.97 0.95 7.92
CA GLY A 146 -13.78 0.59 7.16
C GLY A 146 -12.48 0.80 7.95
N SER A 147 -11.37 0.55 7.30
CA SER A 147 -10.04 0.81 7.86
C SER A 147 -9.01 0.93 6.75
N THR A 148 -8.09 1.86 6.86
CA THR A 148 -6.93 1.98 5.96
C THR A 148 -5.66 1.92 6.78
N GLY A 149 -4.66 1.14 6.31
CA GLY A 149 -3.38 1.00 7.02
C GLY A 149 -2.30 0.40 6.14
N ILE A 150 -1.07 0.83 6.38
CA ILE A 150 0.12 0.33 5.67
C ILE A 150 1.02 -0.34 6.69
N ALA A 151 1.24 -1.63 6.52
CA ALA A 151 2.18 -2.43 7.30
C ALA A 151 3.39 -2.83 6.44
N VAL A 152 4.36 -3.52 7.03
CA VAL A 152 5.51 -4.03 6.28
C VAL A 152 5.07 -5.19 5.39
N GLY A 153 5.19 -5.01 4.07
CA GLY A 153 4.86 -6.04 3.07
C GLY A 153 3.36 -6.23 2.79
N MET A 154 2.47 -5.49 3.48
CA MET A 154 1.02 -5.61 3.29
C MET A 154 0.28 -4.31 3.59
N ALA A 155 -0.91 -4.14 3.04
CA ALA A 155 -1.78 -3.00 3.30
C ALA A 155 -3.22 -3.43 3.46
N THR A 156 -3.98 -2.72 4.27
CA THR A 156 -5.44 -2.84 4.38
C THR A 156 -6.12 -1.59 3.86
N SER A 157 -7.23 -1.77 3.16
CA SER A 157 -8.06 -0.68 2.63
C SER A 157 -9.50 -1.18 2.53
N ILE A 158 -10.21 -1.13 3.64
CA ILE A 158 -11.59 -1.62 3.77
C ILE A 158 -12.52 -0.41 3.66
N PRO A 159 -13.44 -0.39 2.67
CA PRO A 159 -14.39 0.70 2.54
C PRO A 159 -15.51 0.62 3.59
N PRO A 160 -16.11 1.76 3.99
CA PRO A 160 -17.24 1.80 4.90
C PRO A 160 -18.55 1.38 4.22
N HIS A 161 -19.52 0.88 5.01
CA HIS A 161 -20.80 0.36 4.53
C HIS A 161 -22.00 0.86 5.35
N ASN A 162 -23.20 0.74 4.78
CA ASN A 162 -24.42 1.15 5.45
C ASN A 162 -24.84 0.16 6.54
N LEU A 163 -25.12 0.68 7.74
CA LEU A 163 -25.48 -0.13 8.90
C LEU A 163 -26.77 -0.93 8.69
N ASN A 164 -27.78 -0.35 8.05
CA ASN A 164 -29.05 -1.03 7.80
C ASN A 164 -28.86 -2.26 6.93
N GLU A 165 -28.07 -2.13 5.86
CA GLU A 165 -27.77 -3.20 4.91
C GLU A 165 -26.93 -4.31 5.56
N VAL A 166 -25.92 -3.92 6.31
CA VAL A 166 -25.03 -4.88 7.00
C VAL A 166 -25.79 -5.66 8.07
N VAL A 167 -26.64 -4.99 8.87
CA VAL A 167 -27.46 -5.66 9.88
C VAL A 167 -28.51 -6.60 9.25
N GLU A 168 -29.13 -6.22 8.15
CA GLU A 168 -30.06 -7.10 7.41
C GLU A 168 -29.34 -8.35 6.88
N ALA A 169 -28.13 -8.18 6.33
CA ALA A 169 -27.31 -9.28 5.87
C ALA A 169 -26.92 -10.22 7.02
N LEU A 170 -26.48 -9.69 8.19
CA LEU A 170 -26.19 -10.49 9.38
C LEU A 170 -27.40 -11.29 9.84
N ILE A 171 -28.58 -10.66 9.93
CA ILE A 171 -29.83 -11.34 10.31
C ILE A 171 -30.19 -12.43 9.31
N ALA A 172 -29.96 -12.20 7.99
CA ALA A 172 -30.21 -13.19 6.97
C ALA A 172 -29.26 -14.41 7.10
N ILE A 173 -27.97 -14.17 7.38
CA ILE A 173 -26.99 -15.24 7.62
C ILE A 173 -27.34 -16.04 8.88
N ILE A 174 -27.73 -15.38 9.99
CA ILE A 174 -28.19 -16.08 11.22
C ILE A 174 -29.37 -16.98 10.93
N LYS A 175 -30.37 -16.49 10.18
CA LYS A 175 -31.57 -17.28 9.84
C LYS A 175 -31.30 -18.40 8.85
N LYS A 176 -30.38 -18.20 7.92
CA LYS A 176 -30.01 -19.16 6.88
C LYS A 176 -28.49 -19.15 6.66
N PRO A 177 -27.73 -19.96 7.43
CA PRO A 177 -26.26 -20.03 7.29
C PRO A 177 -25.77 -20.37 5.87
N SER A 178 -26.58 -21.13 5.12
CA SER A 178 -26.33 -21.49 3.69
C SER A 178 -26.81 -20.44 2.70
N LEU A 179 -26.96 -19.18 3.10
CA LEU A 179 -27.36 -18.09 2.20
C LEU A 179 -26.38 -17.99 1.01
N ASN A 180 -26.90 -17.89 -0.24
CA ASN A 180 -26.09 -17.76 -1.42
C ASN A 180 -25.31 -16.41 -1.43
N GLU A 181 -24.09 -16.41 -1.98
CA GLU A 181 -23.28 -15.18 -2.12
C GLU A 181 -23.97 -14.11 -2.94
N GLU A 182 -24.69 -14.48 -4.00
CA GLU A 182 -25.44 -13.54 -4.83
C GLU A 182 -26.48 -12.75 -4.03
N LYS A 183 -27.24 -13.42 -3.15
CA LYS A 183 -28.19 -12.76 -2.26
C LYS A 183 -27.52 -11.86 -1.23
N LEU A 184 -26.31 -12.23 -0.78
CA LEU A 184 -25.54 -11.38 0.10
C LEU A 184 -25.08 -10.10 -0.60
N LEU A 185 -24.68 -10.21 -1.87
CA LEU A 185 -24.30 -9.06 -2.71
C LEU A 185 -25.49 -8.16 -3.04
N GLU A 186 -26.69 -8.71 -3.18
CA GLU A 186 -27.92 -7.91 -3.34
C GLU A 186 -28.26 -7.10 -2.07
N MET A 187 -28.00 -7.68 -0.89
CA MET A 187 -28.25 -7.02 0.39
C MET A 187 -27.22 -5.95 0.73
N ILE A 188 -25.95 -6.14 0.31
CA ILE A 188 -24.85 -5.19 0.46
C ILE A 188 -24.31 -4.88 -0.94
N PRO A 189 -24.99 -4.02 -1.71
CA PRO A 189 -24.68 -3.81 -3.13
C PRO A 189 -23.40 -3.01 -3.37
N GLY A 190 -22.85 -2.37 -2.33
CA GLY A 190 -21.62 -1.60 -2.41
C GLY A 190 -21.33 -0.81 -1.15
N PRO A 191 -20.16 -0.18 -1.05
CA PRO A 191 -19.81 0.72 0.05
C PRO A 191 -20.77 1.89 0.20
N ASP A 192 -20.75 2.51 1.39
CA ASP A 192 -21.52 3.72 1.71
C ASP A 192 -20.57 4.75 2.34
N PHE A 193 -20.04 5.63 1.52
CA PHE A 193 -19.02 6.59 1.95
C PHE A 193 -19.61 7.75 2.76
N PRO A 194 -18.89 8.26 3.77
CA PRO A 194 -19.36 9.37 4.60
C PRO A 194 -19.58 10.66 3.81
N THR A 195 -18.84 10.90 2.74
CA THR A 195 -18.94 12.07 1.86
C THR A 195 -20.01 11.94 0.77
N GLY A 196 -20.76 10.83 0.72
CA GLY A 196 -21.75 10.58 -0.33
C GLY A 196 -21.11 10.15 -1.64
N GLY A 197 -21.41 10.90 -2.71
CA GLY A 197 -20.97 10.59 -4.07
C GLY A 197 -21.74 9.46 -4.73
N GLU A 198 -21.20 8.97 -5.83
CA GLU A 198 -21.75 7.87 -6.61
C GLU A 198 -20.74 6.74 -6.74
N ILE A 199 -21.21 5.49 -6.71
CA ILE A 199 -20.42 4.30 -7.05
C ILE A 199 -20.95 3.72 -8.34
N LEU A 200 -20.05 3.45 -9.29
CA LEU A 200 -20.39 2.72 -10.49
C LEU A 200 -20.39 1.22 -10.17
N ILE A 201 -21.58 0.58 -10.22
CA ILE A 201 -21.71 -0.87 -9.99
C ILE A 201 -20.96 -1.60 -11.11
N SER A 202 -19.93 -2.32 -10.74
CA SER A 202 -19.01 -2.98 -11.65
C SER A 202 -18.53 -4.32 -11.10
N SER A 203 -17.88 -5.09 -11.95
CA SER A 203 -17.20 -6.35 -11.57
C SER A 203 -16.21 -6.17 -10.41
N GLY A 204 -15.62 -4.99 -10.25
CA GLY A 204 -14.68 -4.67 -9.16
C GLY A 204 -15.29 -4.75 -7.76
N ILE A 205 -16.58 -4.44 -7.59
CA ILE A 205 -17.29 -4.62 -6.31
C ILE A 205 -17.44 -6.12 -6.00
N LYS A 206 -17.89 -6.90 -7.00
CA LYS A 206 -18.03 -8.36 -6.87
C LYS A 206 -16.70 -9.00 -6.51
N GLU A 207 -15.61 -8.61 -7.18
CA GLU A 207 -14.26 -9.09 -6.86
C GLU A 207 -13.83 -8.72 -5.45
N THR A 208 -14.09 -7.50 -5.01
CA THR A 208 -13.80 -7.06 -3.65
C THR A 208 -14.45 -7.99 -2.62
N TYR A 209 -15.72 -8.31 -2.79
CA TYR A 209 -16.47 -9.08 -1.82
C TYR A 209 -16.20 -10.59 -1.89
N THR A 210 -15.93 -11.13 -3.07
CA THR A 210 -15.69 -12.57 -3.25
C THR A 210 -14.22 -12.97 -3.08
N LYS A 211 -13.27 -12.08 -3.45
CA LYS A 211 -11.82 -12.36 -3.41
C LYS A 211 -11.10 -11.58 -2.30
N GLY A 212 -11.78 -10.64 -1.63
CA GLY A 212 -11.17 -9.76 -0.63
C GLY A 212 -10.28 -8.65 -1.22
N ARG A 213 -10.28 -8.48 -2.54
CA ARG A 213 -9.51 -7.44 -3.24
C ARG A 213 -10.18 -7.04 -4.54
N GLY A 214 -10.30 -5.74 -4.80
CA GLY A 214 -10.88 -5.21 -6.03
C GLY A 214 -10.71 -3.70 -6.16
N SER A 215 -11.25 -3.15 -7.24
CA SER A 215 -11.21 -1.72 -7.53
C SER A 215 -12.64 -1.19 -7.67
N ILE A 216 -13.02 -0.26 -6.79
CA ILE A 216 -14.37 0.33 -6.75
C ILE A 216 -14.28 1.73 -7.32
N THR A 217 -15.00 2.00 -8.40
CA THR A 217 -14.98 3.31 -9.04
C THR A 217 -16.01 4.23 -8.38
N MET A 218 -15.51 5.34 -7.84
CA MET A 218 -16.28 6.41 -7.20
C MET A 218 -16.34 7.63 -8.09
N ARG A 219 -17.45 8.38 -8.00
CA ARG A 219 -17.68 9.60 -8.74
C ARG A 219 -18.30 10.66 -7.82
N GLY A 220 -17.88 11.92 -7.98
CA GLY A 220 -18.55 13.06 -7.35
C GLY A 220 -19.91 13.33 -8.00
N ILE A 221 -20.83 13.93 -7.26
CA ILE A 221 -22.14 14.36 -7.79
C ILE A 221 -22.02 15.76 -8.36
N ALA A 222 -22.37 15.91 -9.62
CA ALA A 222 -22.42 17.19 -10.31
C ALA A 222 -23.69 17.32 -11.16
N HIS A 223 -24.22 18.54 -11.24
CA HIS A 223 -25.37 18.89 -12.08
C HIS A 223 -25.11 20.21 -12.78
N ILE A 224 -25.86 20.46 -13.83
CA ILE A 224 -25.74 21.66 -14.65
C ILE A 224 -26.90 22.60 -14.29
N GLU A 225 -26.55 23.85 -13.93
CA GLU A 225 -27.52 24.91 -13.62
C GLU A 225 -27.28 26.14 -14.51
N GLU A 226 -28.33 26.91 -14.70
CA GLU A 226 -28.20 28.29 -15.24
C GLU A 226 -27.82 29.25 -14.11
N ILE A 227 -26.77 29.98 -14.29
CA ILE A 227 -26.24 30.95 -13.32
C ILE A 227 -26.30 32.38 -13.88
N ASN A 228 -26.45 33.34 -12.99
CA ASN A 228 -26.38 34.76 -13.32
C ASN A 228 -25.06 35.35 -12.77
N PRO A 229 -24.00 35.44 -13.57
CA PRO A 229 -22.65 35.84 -13.08
C PRO A 229 -22.49 37.35 -12.81
N GLY A 230 -23.56 38.13 -12.70
CA GLY A 230 -23.50 39.56 -12.39
C GLY A 230 -24.79 40.33 -12.65
N LYS A 231 -24.73 41.66 -12.58
CA LYS A 231 -25.89 42.57 -12.77
C LYS A 231 -26.44 42.59 -14.22
N GLY A 232 -25.97 41.79 -15.14
CA GLY A 232 -26.37 41.71 -16.53
C GLY A 232 -27.51 40.70 -16.77
N LYS A 233 -28.30 40.92 -17.87
CA LYS A 233 -29.37 39.98 -18.32
C LYS A 233 -28.86 38.66 -18.92
N HIS A 234 -27.58 38.39 -18.88
CA HIS A 234 -27.00 37.24 -19.58
C HIS A 234 -26.83 36.07 -18.65
N LYS A 235 -27.56 35.00 -18.86
CA LYS A 235 -27.42 33.71 -18.20
C LYS A 235 -26.24 32.96 -18.79
N ARG A 236 -25.51 32.23 -17.93
CA ARG A 236 -24.47 31.29 -18.29
C ARG A 236 -24.76 29.91 -17.68
N SER A 237 -24.20 28.87 -18.25
CA SER A 237 -24.29 27.56 -17.64
C SER A 237 -23.16 27.40 -16.62
N GLY A 238 -23.49 26.84 -15.47
CA GLY A 238 -22.51 26.42 -14.44
C GLY A 238 -22.64 24.93 -14.18
N ILE A 239 -21.53 24.28 -13.92
CA ILE A 239 -21.49 22.93 -13.40
C ILE A 239 -21.30 23.05 -11.90
N ILE A 240 -22.30 22.60 -11.15
CA ILE A 240 -22.30 22.60 -9.69
C ILE A 240 -21.93 21.23 -9.21
N ILE A 241 -20.88 21.16 -8.40
CA ILE A 241 -20.43 19.93 -7.75
C ILE A 241 -20.86 20.01 -6.29
N SER A 242 -21.77 19.12 -5.90
CA SER A 242 -22.36 19.06 -4.57
C SER A 242 -21.73 18.00 -3.65
N GLU A 243 -21.08 16.99 -4.22
CA GLU A 243 -20.40 15.95 -3.47
C GLU A 243 -19.13 15.51 -4.21
N LEU A 244 -18.08 15.19 -3.43
CA LEU A 244 -16.79 14.72 -3.95
C LEU A 244 -16.57 13.25 -3.61
N PRO A 245 -15.74 12.54 -4.40
CA PRO A 245 -15.31 11.19 -4.06
C PRO A 245 -14.65 11.13 -2.68
N TYR A 246 -14.85 10.02 -1.96
CA TYR A 246 -14.27 9.81 -0.65
C TYR A 246 -12.74 9.95 -0.65
N GLN A 247 -12.19 10.60 0.38
CA GLN A 247 -10.75 10.91 0.53
C GLN A 247 -10.19 11.88 -0.52
N LEU A 248 -11.01 12.57 -1.29
CA LEU A 248 -10.54 13.63 -2.16
C LEU A 248 -10.47 14.95 -1.38
N ASN A 249 -9.31 15.60 -1.37
CA ASN A 249 -9.11 16.94 -0.85
C ASN A 249 -9.77 17.96 -1.79
N LYS A 250 -10.72 18.75 -1.27
CA LYS A 250 -11.50 19.72 -2.05
C LYS A 250 -10.62 20.85 -2.59
N ALA A 251 -9.87 21.52 -1.73
CA ALA A 251 -9.00 22.63 -2.12
C ALA A 251 -7.94 22.19 -3.13
N GLY A 252 -7.26 21.07 -2.89
CA GLY A 252 -6.26 20.53 -3.82
C GLY A 252 -6.85 20.04 -5.15
N TRP A 253 -8.13 19.66 -5.21
CA TRP A 253 -8.81 19.36 -6.46
C TRP A 253 -9.12 20.62 -7.25
N ILE A 254 -9.61 21.69 -6.59
CA ILE A 254 -9.89 22.99 -7.19
C ILE A 254 -8.60 23.58 -7.78
N GLU A 255 -7.49 23.58 -7.04
CA GLU A 255 -6.18 24.05 -7.48
C GLU A 255 -5.71 23.31 -8.74
N LYS A 256 -5.76 21.97 -8.73
CA LYS A 256 -5.40 21.17 -9.91
C LYS A 256 -6.28 21.43 -11.12
N LEU A 257 -7.58 21.70 -10.90
CA LEU A 257 -8.48 22.07 -11.99
C LEU A 257 -8.13 23.45 -12.56
N ALA A 258 -7.84 24.42 -11.70
CA ALA A 258 -7.38 25.75 -12.11
C ALA A 258 -6.07 25.65 -12.92
N ASP A 259 -5.13 24.82 -12.50
CA ASP A 259 -3.89 24.56 -13.25
C ASP A 259 -4.16 23.97 -14.64
N LEU A 260 -5.14 23.05 -14.77
CA LEU A 260 -5.51 22.48 -16.07
C LEU A 260 -6.09 23.54 -17.00
N VAL A 261 -6.89 24.48 -16.46
CA VAL A 261 -7.47 25.60 -17.20
C VAL A 261 -6.37 26.59 -17.63
N ASN A 262 -5.53 27.02 -16.72
CA ASN A 262 -4.44 27.96 -16.95
C ASN A 262 -3.41 27.44 -17.97
N ASN A 263 -3.12 26.14 -17.93
CA ASN A 263 -2.23 25.47 -18.88
C ASN A 263 -2.91 25.17 -20.25
N GLY A 264 -4.14 25.62 -20.49
CA GLY A 264 -4.87 25.43 -21.75
C GLY A 264 -5.25 23.97 -22.06
N LYS A 265 -5.18 23.05 -21.05
CA LYS A 265 -5.57 21.65 -21.22
C LYS A 265 -7.07 21.44 -21.23
N VAL A 266 -7.84 22.40 -20.74
CA VAL A 266 -9.30 22.45 -20.75
C VAL A 266 -9.71 23.80 -21.30
N SER A 267 -10.45 23.78 -22.41
CA SER A 267 -11.10 24.96 -22.96
C SER A 267 -12.57 24.99 -22.52
N GLY A 268 -13.14 26.17 -22.40
CA GLY A 268 -14.56 26.32 -22.12
C GLY A 268 -14.93 26.61 -20.67
N ILE A 269 -14.02 26.56 -19.72
CA ILE A 269 -14.20 27.00 -18.34
C ILE A 269 -13.88 28.50 -18.27
N ALA A 270 -14.77 29.30 -17.67
CA ALA A 270 -14.61 30.73 -17.49
C ALA A 270 -14.05 31.09 -16.13
N ASP A 271 -14.56 30.42 -15.07
CA ASP A 271 -14.18 30.66 -13.68
C ASP A 271 -14.46 29.42 -12.82
N ILE A 272 -13.79 29.31 -11.67
CA ILE A 272 -13.98 28.23 -10.70
C ILE A 272 -14.11 28.89 -9.33
N ARG A 273 -15.22 28.66 -8.65
CA ARG A 273 -15.49 29.25 -7.32
C ARG A 273 -15.93 28.20 -6.34
N ASP A 274 -15.44 28.29 -5.11
CA ASP A 274 -15.96 27.55 -3.99
C ASP A 274 -17.04 28.40 -3.29
N GLU A 275 -18.27 27.98 -3.39
CA GLU A 275 -19.44 28.63 -2.79
C GLU A 275 -20.00 27.75 -1.65
N SER A 276 -19.18 26.81 -1.11
CA SER A 276 -19.58 25.94 -0.02
C SER A 276 -19.84 26.74 1.26
N ASP A 277 -20.92 26.40 1.95
CA ASP A 277 -21.35 27.04 3.20
C ASP A 277 -21.79 25.99 4.24
N ARG A 278 -22.52 26.42 5.26
CA ARG A 278 -23.05 25.54 6.32
C ARG A 278 -24.13 24.59 5.82
N ASP A 279 -24.79 24.91 4.72
CA ASP A 279 -25.86 24.11 4.14
C ASP A 279 -25.31 22.97 3.25
N GLY A 280 -24.04 23.06 2.84
CA GLY A 280 -23.40 22.00 2.10
C GLY A 280 -22.26 22.43 1.17
N MET A 281 -21.71 21.45 0.48
CA MET A 281 -20.71 21.67 -0.53
C MET A 281 -21.32 22.20 -1.82
N ARG A 282 -20.75 23.29 -2.35
CA ARG A 282 -21.13 23.87 -3.63
C ARG A 282 -19.89 24.42 -4.34
N ILE A 283 -19.33 23.67 -5.27
CA ILE A 283 -18.24 24.12 -6.11
C ILE A 283 -18.83 24.46 -7.47
N LEU A 284 -18.73 25.73 -7.87
CA LEU A 284 -19.20 26.22 -9.15
C LEU A 284 -18.07 26.26 -10.17
N VAL A 285 -18.24 25.56 -11.28
CA VAL A 285 -17.41 25.67 -12.49
C VAL A 285 -18.20 26.41 -13.54
N GLU A 286 -17.92 27.70 -13.74
CA GLU A 286 -18.59 28.57 -14.70
C GLU A 286 -18.14 28.25 -16.13
N VAL A 287 -19.12 28.00 -17.02
CA VAL A 287 -18.85 27.60 -18.41
C VAL A 287 -18.91 28.81 -19.34
N LYS A 288 -17.97 28.91 -20.30
CA LYS A 288 -18.02 29.95 -21.36
C LYS A 288 -19.23 29.76 -22.27
N ARG A 289 -19.74 30.85 -22.84
CA ARG A 289 -20.99 30.89 -23.61
C ARG A 289 -21.05 29.90 -24.78
N ASP A 290 -19.92 29.72 -25.47
CA ASP A 290 -19.82 28.89 -26.67
C ASP A 290 -19.40 27.44 -26.39
N SER A 291 -19.46 27.03 -25.12
CA SER A 291 -18.99 25.71 -24.69
C SER A 291 -20.14 24.85 -24.17
N ASP A 292 -20.10 23.56 -24.48
CA ASP A 292 -21.09 22.58 -24.04
C ASP A 292 -20.78 22.11 -22.60
N PRO A 293 -21.62 22.40 -21.59
CA PRO A 293 -21.39 22.01 -20.22
C PRO A 293 -21.27 20.48 -20.02
N LYS A 294 -22.00 19.69 -20.83
CA LYS A 294 -21.94 18.22 -20.73
C LYS A 294 -20.57 17.68 -21.10
N LYS A 295 -19.98 18.18 -22.19
CA LYS A 295 -18.62 17.78 -22.60
C LYS A 295 -17.56 18.17 -21.59
N ILE A 296 -17.74 19.32 -20.92
CA ILE A 296 -16.83 19.74 -19.85
C ILE A 296 -17.00 18.81 -18.64
N LEU A 297 -18.23 18.49 -18.26
CA LEU A 297 -18.48 17.54 -17.15
C LEU A 297 -17.89 16.17 -17.45
N ASP A 298 -18.06 15.65 -18.66
CA ASP A 298 -17.43 14.39 -19.09
C ASP A 298 -15.91 14.46 -19.01
N PHE A 299 -15.32 15.58 -19.40
CA PHE A 299 -13.89 15.82 -19.26
C PHE A 299 -13.48 15.81 -17.78
N LEU A 300 -14.24 16.47 -16.89
CA LEU A 300 -13.94 16.49 -15.45
C LEU A 300 -13.92 15.05 -14.88
N TYR A 301 -14.90 14.23 -15.22
CA TYR A 301 -14.93 12.82 -14.82
C TYR A 301 -13.79 12.00 -15.42
N GLN A 302 -13.41 12.25 -16.66
CA GLN A 302 -12.38 11.48 -17.35
C GLN A 302 -10.97 11.87 -16.94
N LYS A 303 -10.67 13.13 -16.70
CA LYS A 303 -9.31 13.67 -16.59
C LYS A 303 -8.95 14.19 -15.22
N THR A 304 -9.91 14.32 -14.31
CA THR A 304 -9.67 14.77 -12.94
C THR A 304 -10.02 13.67 -11.92
N ALA A 305 -9.71 13.92 -10.65
CA ALA A 305 -10.08 13.02 -9.56
C ALA A 305 -11.56 13.10 -9.15
N LEU A 306 -12.42 13.88 -9.89
CA LEU A 306 -13.86 13.88 -9.70
C LEU A 306 -14.47 12.48 -9.93
N GLN A 307 -13.79 11.62 -10.69
CA GLN A 307 -13.99 10.18 -10.71
C GLN A 307 -12.68 9.49 -10.42
N SER A 308 -12.64 8.66 -9.39
CA SER A 308 -11.44 7.97 -8.92
C SER A 308 -11.76 6.53 -8.54
N ASN A 309 -10.71 5.73 -8.36
CA ASN A 309 -10.84 4.34 -7.97
C ASN A 309 -10.38 4.15 -6.51
N PHE A 310 -11.21 3.50 -5.71
CA PHE A 310 -10.87 3.01 -4.39
C PHE A 310 -10.33 1.58 -4.50
N GLY A 311 -9.04 1.41 -4.25
CA GLY A 311 -8.40 0.09 -4.22
C GLY A 311 -8.75 -0.63 -2.92
N ALA A 312 -9.75 -1.50 -2.96
CA ALA A 312 -10.18 -2.24 -1.78
C ALA A 312 -9.29 -3.46 -1.51
N ILE A 313 -8.89 -3.63 -0.24
CA ILE A 313 -8.13 -4.79 0.27
C ILE A 313 -8.70 -5.11 1.66
N LEU A 314 -9.47 -6.19 1.76
CA LEU A 314 -10.12 -6.61 2.99
C LEU A 314 -9.16 -7.45 3.84
N LEU A 315 -8.11 -6.82 4.37
CA LEU A 315 -7.10 -7.45 5.22
C LEU A 315 -7.32 -7.04 6.68
N ALA A 316 -7.45 -8.00 7.58
CA ALA A 316 -7.60 -7.76 9.01
C ALA A 316 -6.94 -8.86 9.84
N LEU A 317 -6.82 -8.65 11.14
CA LEU A 317 -6.31 -9.66 12.06
C LEU A 317 -7.46 -10.61 12.46
N VAL A 318 -7.23 -11.91 12.27
CA VAL A 318 -8.08 -12.98 12.78
C VAL A 318 -7.21 -13.86 13.67
N ASN A 319 -7.54 -13.98 14.94
CA ASN A 319 -6.72 -14.70 15.93
C ASN A 319 -5.23 -14.27 15.92
N GLY A 320 -4.99 -12.95 15.81
CA GLY A 320 -3.64 -12.38 15.79
C GLY A 320 -2.85 -12.56 14.48
N GLN A 321 -3.44 -13.18 13.45
CA GLN A 321 -2.82 -13.39 12.15
C GLN A 321 -3.45 -12.48 11.08
N PRO A 322 -2.66 -11.87 10.18
CA PRO A 322 -3.19 -11.10 9.07
C PRO A 322 -3.81 -12.03 8.02
N VAL A 323 -5.11 -11.86 7.78
CA VAL A 323 -5.88 -12.67 6.83
C VAL A 323 -6.62 -11.76 5.85
N GLN A 324 -6.56 -12.09 4.55
CA GLN A 324 -7.39 -11.46 3.55
C GLN A 324 -8.78 -12.12 3.58
N LEU A 325 -9.80 -11.33 3.88
CA LEU A 325 -11.16 -11.78 4.11
C LEU A 325 -12.04 -11.53 2.89
N THR A 326 -13.02 -12.41 2.67
CA THR A 326 -14.19 -12.12 1.81
C THR A 326 -15.25 -11.41 2.65
N LEU A 327 -16.26 -10.82 2.01
CA LEU A 327 -17.39 -10.21 2.73
C LEU A 327 -18.05 -11.23 3.67
N ARG A 328 -18.31 -12.43 3.19
CA ARG A 328 -18.91 -13.51 3.99
C ARG A 328 -18.04 -13.90 5.19
N THR A 329 -16.75 -14.12 4.97
CA THR A 329 -15.84 -14.50 6.06
C THR A 329 -15.72 -13.41 7.12
N LEU A 330 -15.74 -12.14 6.71
CA LEU A 330 -15.73 -11.00 7.61
C LEU A 330 -16.99 -10.97 8.49
N LEU A 331 -18.18 -11.14 7.90
CA LEU A 331 -19.45 -11.16 8.64
C LEU A 331 -19.54 -12.38 9.55
N ASN A 332 -19.07 -13.56 9.10
CA ASN A 332 -19.07 -14.77 9.93
C ASN A 332 -18.12 -14.65 11.12
N ASN A 333 -16.91 -14.11 10.96
CA ASN A 333 -15.99 -13.85 12.08
C ASN A 333 -16.61 -12.94 13.13
N PHE A 334 -17.34 -11.91 12.71
CA PHE A 334 -18.07 -11.05 13.63
C PHE A 334 -19.20 -11.80 14.35
N LEU A 335 -20.00 -12.60 13.62
CA LEU A 335 -21.09 -13.38 14.24
C LEU A 335 -20.57 -14.37 15.26
N GLU A 336 -19.48 -15.08 14.97
CA GLU A 336 -18.83 -16.01 15.89
C GLU A 336 -18.32 -15.29 17.14
N PHE A 337 -17.67 -14.15 16.97
CA PHE A 337 -17.25 -13.31 18.09
C PHE A 337 -18.43 -12.84 18.93
N ARG A 338 -19.52 -12.39 18.30
CA ARG A 338 -20.71 -11.92 19.01
C ARG A 338 -21.45 -13.06 19.75
N GLU A 339 -21.50 -14.26 19.14
CA GLU A 339 -22.02 -15.47 19.81
C GLU A 339 -21.28 -15.71 21.13
N ASN A 340 -19.94 -15.68 21.09
CA ASN A 340 -19.10 -15.88 22.27
C ASN A 340 -19.30 -14.77 23.31
N THR A 341 -19.34 -13.51 22.92
CA THR A 341 -19.55 -12.41 23.87
C THR A 341 -20.92 -12.47 24.56
N ILE A 342 -21.98 -12.85 23.84
CA ILE A 342 -23.32 -13.05 24.45
C ILE A 342 -23.30 -14.21 25.44
N LEU A 343 -22.62 -15.31 25.14
CA LEU A 343 -22.47 -16.45 26.06
C LEU A 343 -21.72 -16.05 27.33
N LEU A 344 -20.58 -15.37 27.20
CA LEU A 344 -19.79 -14.91 28.36
C LEU A 344 -20.56 -13.92 29.20
N ARG A 345 -21.22 -12.94 28.61
CA ARG A 345 -22.13 -12.01 29.29
C ARG A 345 -23.25 -12.72 30.03
N SER A 346 -23.90 -13.69 29.36
CA SER A 346 -24.99 -14.44 29.96
C SER A 346 -24.53 -15.28 31.17
N ASN A 347 -23.35 -15.89 31.09
CA ASN A 347 -22.74 -16.62 32.22
C ASN A 347 -22.39 -15.67 33.37
N TYR A 348 -21.79 -14.49 33.08
CA TYR A 348 -21.50 -13.48 34.09
C TYR A 348 -22.78 -13.01 34.83
N LEU A 349 -23.82 -12.66 34.06
CA LEU A 349 -25.12 -12.28 34.63
C LEU A 349 -25.76 -13.41 35.41
N LEU A 350 -25.70 -14.64 34.94
CA LEU A 350 -26.23 -15.82 35.63
C LEU A 350 -25.52 -16.03 36.97
N LYS A 351 -24.18 -15.92 36.97
CA LYS A 351 -23.38 -16.01 38.21
C LYS A 351 -23.83 -14.96 39.23
N ASN A 352 -23.99 -13.70 38.77
CA ASN A 352 -24.45 -12.62 39.65
C ASN A 352 -25.88 -12.81 40.16
N ILE A 353 -26.80 -13.27 39.30
CA ILE A 353 -28.18 -13.59 39.70
C ILE A 353 -28.21 -14.74 40.69
N LYS A 354 -27.44 -15.83 40.49
CA LYS A 354 -27.36 -16.94 41.44
C LYS A 354 -26.85 -16.48 42.81
N ASN A 355 -25.77 -15.69 42.84
CA ASN A 355 -25.23 -15.13 44.06
C ASN A 355 -26.28 -14.24 44.80
N ARG A 356 -26.99 -13.38 44.03
CA ARG A 356 -28.04 -12.54 44.63
C ARG A 356 -29.25 -13.35 45.10
N GLN A 357 -29.66 -14.37 44.31
CA GLN A 357 -30.77 -15.29 44.67
C GLN A 357 -30.48 -15.99 46.00
N GLU A 358 -29.26 -16.54 46.16
CA GLU A 358 -28.83 -17.19 47.43
C GLU A 358 -28.97 -16.24 48.62
N ILE A 359 -28.54 -15.01 48.50
CA ILE A 359 -28.68 -14.01 49.59
C ILE A 359 -30.14 -13.68 49.85
N VAL A 360 -30.96 -13.43 48.82
CA VAL A 360 -32.39 -13.11 49.01
C VAL A 360 -33.19 -14.27 49.62
N GLU A 361 -32.88 -15.51 49.25
CA GLU A 361 -33.47 -16.72 49.83
C GLU A 361 -33.16 -16.80 51.33
N ALA A 362 -31.93 -16.52 51.74
CA ALA A 362 -31.51 -16.48 53.11
C ALA A 362 -32.21 -15.35 53.89
N LEU A 363 -32.37 -14.17 53.31
CA LEU A 363 -33.11 -13.06 53.91
C LEU A 363 -34.57 -13.38 54.08
N ILE A 364 -35.23 -14.07 53.17
CA ILE A 364 -36.60 -14.54 53.30
C ILE A 364 -36.67 -15.56 54.44
N GLN A 365 -35.76 -16.51 54.57
CA GLN A 365 -35.66 -17.49 55.61
C GLN A 365 -35.46 -16.83 56.97
N ALA A 366 -34.57 -15.82 57.04
CA ALA A 366 -34.35 -15.05 58.29
C ALA A 366 -35.59 -14.26 58.76
N THR A 367 -36.27 -13.60 57.75
CA THR A 367 -37.49 -12.81 58.07
C THR A 367 -38.70 -13.70 58.50
N ASN A 368 -38.72 -14.93 58.01
CA ASN A 368 -39.72 -15.93 58.46
C ASN A 368 -39.41 -16.47 59.87
N ASN A 369 -38.16 -16.50 60.31
CA ASN A 369 -37.68 -16.98 61.61
C ASN A 369 -37.04 -15.86 62.44
N LEU A 370 -37.64 -14.66 62.40
CA LEU A 370 -37.02 -13.45 62.88
C LEU A 370 -36.57 -13.48 64.32
N ARG A 371 -37.47 -13.93 65.24
CA ARG A 371 -37.15 -14.06 66.67
C ARG A 371 -35.89 -14.93 66.86
N LYS A 372 -35.86 -16.09 66.27
CA LYS A 372 -34.74 -17.01 66.38
C LYS A 372 -33.41 -16.38 65.82
N VAL A 373 -33.48 -15.59 64.77
CA VAL A 373 -32.30 -14.89 64.21
C VAL A 373 -31.82 -13.83 65.17
N ILE A 374 -32.72 -13.03 65.75
CA ILE A 374 -32.33 -12.00 66.71
C ILE A 374 -31.73 -12.66 67.97
N ASP A 375 -32.34 -13.68 68.50
CA ASP A 375 -31.82 -14.40 69.69
C ASP A 375 -30.41 -14.98 69.45
N LEU A 376 -30.15 -15.52 68.24
CA LEU A 376 -28.84 -16.04 67.87
C LEU A 376 -27.78 -14.96 67.77
N ILE A 377 -28.15 -13.76 67.28
CA ILE A 377 -27.22 -12.61 67.12
C ILE A 377 -26.95 -12.00 68.52
N GLU A 378 -27.98 -11.80 69.34
CA GLU A 378 -27.84 -11.20 70.66
C GLU A 378 -27.02 -12.08 71.63
N ASN A 379 -27.12 -13.40 71.52
CA ASN A 379 -26.38 -14.34 72.36
C ASN A 379 -24.98 -14.66 71.87
N SER A 380 -24.52 -14.05 70.79
CA SER A 380 -23.17 -14.21 70.24
C SER A 380 -22.23 -13.13 70.72
N LYS A 381 -20.98 -13.48 71.03
CA LYS A 381 -19.95 -12.54 71.54
C LYS A 381 -19.45 -11.56 70.49
N ASP A 382 -19.40 -12.03 69.24
CA ASP A 382 -18.94 -11.21 68.13
C ASP A 382 -19.59 -11.62 66.78
N THR A 383 -19.35 -10.89 65.74
CA THR A 383 -19.91 -11.12 64.40
C THR A 383 -19.47 -12.46 63.78
N THR A 384 -18.33 -12.99 64.21
CA THR A 384 -17.79 -14.27 63.67
C THR A 384 -18.57 -15.43 64.30
N GLU A 385 -18.82 -15.36 65.64
CA GLU A 385 -19.63 -16.36 66.36
C GLU A 385 -21.09 -16.29 65.87
N ALA A 386 -21.65 -15.11 65.71
CA ALA A 386 -23.01 -14.92 65.15
C ALA A 386 -23.15 -15.54 63.76
N ARG A 387 -22.12 -15.37 62.85
CA ARG A 387 -22.09 -16.00 61.56
C ARG A 387 -22.12 -17.54 61.67
N ILE A 388 -21.28 -18.12 62.49
CA ILE A 388 -21.23 -19.60 62.73
C ILE A 388 -22.56 -20.12 63.24
N ASN A 389 -23.14 -19.45 64.21
CA ASN A 389 -24.44 -19.86 64.83
C ASN A 389 -25.57 -19.78 63.80
N LEU A 390 -25.58 -18.79 62.89
CA LEU A 390 -26.56 -18.68 61.82
C LEU A 390 -26.39 -19.78 60.80
N ILE A 391 -25.15 -20.11 60.43
CA ILE A 391 -24.83 -21.18 59.44
C ILE A 391 -25.36 -22.50 59.96
N ILE A 392 -25.08 -22.84 61.24
CA ILE A 392 -25.49 -24.12 61.84
C ILE A 392 -26.98 -24.15 61.97
N SER A 393 -27.61 -23.09 62.57
CA SER A 393 -29.02 -23.09 62.91
C SER A 393 -29.95 -23.01 61.70
N LEU A 394 -29.61 -22.25 60.66
CA LEU A 394 -30.43 -22.05 59.47
C LEU A 394 -30.00 -22.94 58.29
N LYS A 395 -28.91 -23.70 58.48
CA LYS A 395 -28.31 -24.54 57.41
C LYS A 395 -28.01 -23.73 56.13
N ILE A 396 -27.39 -22.59 56.30
CA ILE A 396 -27.03 -21.65 55.23
C ILE A 396 -25.50 -21.59 55.04
N ASN A 397 -25.04 -21.03 53.91
CA ASN A 397 -23.61 -20.83 53.66
C ASN A 397 -23.12 -19.49 54.27
N GLU A 398 -21.81 -19.28 54.24
CA GLU A 398 -21.16 -18.10 54.80
C GLU A 398 -21.64 -16.78 54.17
N ARG A 399 -21.78 -16.71 52.84
CA ARG A 399 -22.32 -15.55 52.14
C ARG A 399 -23.76 -15.23 52.53
N GLN A 400 -24.55 -16.23 52.72
CA GLN A 400 -25.94 -16.10 53.19
C GLN A 400 -26.01 -15.55 54.62
N ALA A 401 -25.15 -16.04 55.52
CA ALA A 401 -25.03 -15.53 56.88
C ALA A 401 -24.56 -14.05 56.88
N ASP A 402 -23.56 -13.70 56.10
CA ASP A 402 -23.13 -12.30 55.95
C ASP A 402 -24.25 -11.41 55.40
N GLY A 403 -25.02 -11.90 54.42
CA GLY A 403 -26.21 -11.19 53.93
C GLY A 403 -27.27 -10.93 55.02
N ILE A 404 -27.48 -11.88 55.95
CA ILE A 404 -28.38 -11.71 57.08
C ILE A 404 -27.80 -10.69 58.08
N LEU A 405 -26.56 -10.81 58.50
CA LEU A 405 -25.87 -9.89 59.39
C LEU A 405 -25.83 -8.45 58.90
N GLY A 406 -25.66 -8.28 57.58
CA GLY A 406 -25.68 -6.98 56.90
C GLY A 406 -27.09 -6.40 56.66
N MET A 407 -28.15 -7.09 57.07
CA MET A 407 -29.53 -6.68 56.78
C MET A 407 -29.96 -5.46 57.66
N PRO A 408 -30.33 -4.32 57.01
CA PRO A 408 -30.84 -3.18 57.76
C PRO A 408 -32.16 -3.52 58.45
N LEU A 409 -32.38 -3.05 59.75
CA LEU A 409 -33.59 -3.29 60.53
C LEU A 409 -34.87 -2.84 59.79
N LYS A 410 -34.81 -1.85 58.92
CA LYS A 410 -35.95 -1.42 58.11
C LYS A 410 -36.50 -2.50 57.19
N LYS A 411 -35.69 -3.47 56.81
CA LYS A 411 -36.11 -4.60 55.95
C LYS A 411 -36.93 -5.68 56.64
N ILE A 412 -37.23 -5.52 57.90
CA ILE A 412 -37.99 -6.45 58.73
C ILE A 412 -39.53 -6.22 58.61
N THR A 413 -39.94 -5.13 58.00
CA THR A 413 -41.39 -4.78 57.87
C THR A 413 -42.11 -5.72 56.87
N SER A 414 -43.45 -5.81 57.02
CA SER A 414 -44.27 -6.67 56.12
C SER A 414 -44.19 -6.23 54.65
N LEU A 415 -44.13 -4.96 54.36
CA LEU A 415 -43.96 -4.42 53.01
C LEU A 415 -42.63 -4.85 52.38
N GLU A 416 -41.53 -4.87 53.11
CA GLU A 416 -40.24 -5.35 52.66
C GLU A 416 -40.18 -6.86 52.46
N LYS A 417 -40.94 -7.68 53.24
CA LYS A 417 -41.10 -9.13 53.00
C LYS A 417 -41.71 -9.40 51.61
N ASP A 418 -42.74 -8.64 51.24
CA ASP A 418 -43.38 -8.80 49.93
C ASP A 418 -42.47 -8.30 48.80
N SER A 419 -41.67 -7.26 49.05
CA SER A 419 -40.61 -6.81 48.12
C SER A 419 -39.55 -7.90 47.85
N LEU A 420 -39.07 -8.59 48.92
CA LEU A 420 -38.13 -9.73 48.80
C LEU A 420 -38.74 -10.91 48.05
N LYS A 421 -40.03 -11.21 48.25
CA LYS A 421 -40.76 -12.26 47.52
C LYS A 421 -40.90 -11.92 46.03
N ASN A 422 -41.11 -10.66 45.68
CA ASN A 422 -41.15 -10.20 44.31
C ASN A 422 -39.76 -10.26 43.69
N GLU A 423 -38.73 -9.77 44.40
CA GLU A 423 -37.34 -9.85 43.96
C GLU A 423 -36.90 -11.28 43.63
N ILE A 424 -37.21 -12.27 44.49
CA ILE A 424 -36.85 -13.67 44.24
C ILE A 424 -37.56 -14.23 43.02
N LYS A 425 -38.83 -13.86 42.79
CA LYS A 425 -39.58 -14.25 41.60
C LYS A 425 -38.96 -13.70 40.35
N ASP A 426 -38.57 -12.43 40.33
CA ASP A 426 -37.90 -11.78 39.19
C ASP A 426 -36.52 -12.39 38.93
N LEU A 427 -35.74 -12.67 40.01
CA LEU A 427 -34.44 -13.34 39.87
C LEU A 427 -34.58 -14.75 39.30
N LYS A 428 -35.59 -15.52 39.72
CA LYS A 428 -35.87 -16.86 39.17
C LYS A 428 -36.26 -16.79 37.69
N ASN A 429 -37.08 -15.84 37.28
CA ASN A 429 -37.48 -15.66 35.90
C ASN A 429 -36.26 -15.29 35.05
N LYS A 430 -35.46 -14.29 35.48
CA LYS A 430 -34.23 -13.89 34.78
C LYS A 430 -33.21 -15.01 34.70
N ARG A 431 -33.07 -15.81 35.77
CA ARG A 431 -32.22 -16.99 35.77
C ARG A 431 -32.65 -18.00 34.71
N ALA A 432 -33.95 -18.33 34.65
CA ALA A 432 -34.49 -19.28 33.68
C ALA A 432 -34.29 -18.78 32.24
N GLU A 433 -34.48 -17.46 31.99
CA GLU A 433 -34.22 -16.86 30.69
C GLU A 433 -32.74 -16.98 30.29
N LEU A 434 -31.78 -16.70 31.17
CA LEU A 434 -30.36 -16.82 30.92
C LEU A 434 -29.92 -18.28 30.70
N GLU A 435 -30.44 -19.22 31.53
CA GLU A 435 -30.18 -20.65 31.35
C GLU A 435 -30.73 -21.17 29.99
N LEU A 436 -31.85 -20.66 29.50
CA LEU A 436 -32.36 -20.94 28.17
C LEU A 436 -31.46 -20.39 27.04
N ILE A 437 -30.88 -19.19 27.24
CA ILE A 437 -29.94 -18.59 26.27
C ILE A 437 -28.64 -19.39 26.20
N ILE A 438 -28.10 -19.78 27.36
CA ILE A 438 -26.83 -20.51 27.46
C ILE A 438 -26.94 -21.93 26.88
N ASN A 439 -28.06 -22.62 27.18
CA ASN A 439 -28.23 -24.04 26.81
C ASN A 439 -28.81 -24.25 25.42
N ASN A 440 -29.31 -23.21 24.74
CA ASN A 440 -29.97 -23.35 23.44
C ASN A 440 -29.51 -22.28 22.46
N LYS A 441 -28.77 -22.72 21.44
CA LYS A 441 -28.23 -21.86 20.35
C LYS A 441 -29.33 -21.07 19.65
N GLU A 442 -30.53 -21.63 19.44
CA GLU A 442 -31.61 -20.91 18.76
C GLU A 442 -32.08 -19.69 19.59
N ASN A 443 -32.15 -19.83 20.92
CA ASN A 443 -32.51 -18.72 21.79
C ASN A 443 -31.42 -17.65 21.85
N LEU A 444 -30.16 -18.04 21.85
CA LEU A 444 -29.02 -17.12 21.72
C LEU A 444 -29.12 -16.33 20.41
N MET A 445 -29.39 -17.02 19.27
CA MET A 445 -29.57 -16.35 17.97
C MET A 445 -30.75 -15.38 17.95
N LYS A 446 -31.87 -15.71 18.66
CA LYS A 446 -33.01 -14.78 18.80
C LYS A 446 -32.60 -13.52 19.56
N VAL A 447 -31.82 -13.66 20.63
CA VAL A 447 -31.27 -12.51 21.37
C VAL A 447 -30.40 -11.65 20.48
N MET A 448 -29.44 -12.27 19.78
CA MET A 448 -28.56 -11.55 18.84
C MET A 448 -29.37 -10.78 17.77
N ILE A 449 -30.36 -11.42 17.15
CA ILE A 449 -31.24 -10.76 16.17
C ILE A 449 -31.98 -9.58 16.79
N LYS A 450 -32.47 -9.69 18.03
CA LYS A 450 -33.17 -8.61 18.73
C LYS A 450 -32.22 -7.43 18.95
N GLU A 451 -31.04 -7.67 19.49
CA GLU A 451 -30.01 -6.63 19.72
C GLU A 451 -29.58 -5.92 18.43
N LEU A 452 -29.33 -6.67 17.36
CA LEU A 452 -29.01 -6.10 16.06
C LEU A 452 -30.13 -5.21 15.52
N LYS A 453 -31.41 -5.60 15.68
CA LYS A 453 -32.56 -4.80 15.28
C LYS A 453 -32.69 -3.53 16.11
N ASP A 454 -32.48 -3.62 17.44
CA ASP A 454 -32.56 -2.47 18.34
C ASP A 454 -31.43 -1.44 18.00
N LEU A 455 -30.21 -1.90 17.79
CA LEU A 455 -29.09 -1.05 17.36
C LEU A 455 -29.33 -0.44 15.97
N LYS A 456 -29.87 -1.23 15.01
CA LYS A 456 -30.29 -0.71 13.70
C LYS A 456 -31.33 0.40 13.84
N LYS A 457 -32.33 0.24 14.71
CA LYS A 457 -33.36 1.26 14.94
C LYS A 457 -32.79 2.54 15.53
N ARG A 458 -31.79 2.44 16.40
CA ARG A 458 -31.17 3.58 17.08
C ARG A 458 -30.16 4.33 16.23
N PHE A 459 -29.29 3.61 15.49
CA PHE A 459 -28.13 4.16 14.80
C PHE A 459 -28.19 4.04 13.28
N GLY A 460 -29.18 3.33 12.73
CA GLY A 460 -29.36 3.18 11.29
C GLY A 460 -29.65 4.51 10.60
N SER A 461 -29.05 4.71 9.45
CA SER A 461 -29.25 5.90 8.62
C SER A 461 -29.45 5.51 7.16
N LYS A 462 -30.05 6.41 6.38
CA LYS A 462 -30.17 6.22 4.93
C LYS A 462 -28.78 6.15 4.29
N ARG A 463 -28.70 5.41 3.19
CA ARG A 463 -27.50 5.39 2.34
C ARG A 463 -27.19 6.79 1.84
N ARG A 464 -25.92 7.19 1.93
CA ARG A 464 -25.43 8.48 1.42
C ARG A 464 -24.95 8.34 -0.02
N THR A 465 -24.19 7.29 -0.31
CA THR A 465 -23.61 7.06 -1.64
C THR A 465 -24.64 6.47 -2.60
N LYS A 466 -24.83 7.07 -3.75
CA LYS A 466 -25.72 6.56 -4.81
C LYS A 466 -25.04 5.42 -5.58
N LEU A 467 -25.84 4.48 -6.06
CA LEU A 467 -25.38 3.35 -6.86
C LEU A 467 -25.87 3.53 -8.29
N ILE A 468 -24.92 3.53 -9.24
CA ILE A 468 -25.20 3.73 -10.68
C ILE A 468 -24.97 2.41 -11.40
N GLU A 469 -26.01 1.91 -12.06
CA GLU A 469 -25.94 0.69 -12.86
C GLU A 469 -25.15 0.90 -14.16
N GLY A 470 -24.66 -0.20 -14.75
CA GLY A 470 -23.88 -0.16 -15.99
C GLY A 470 -22.44 0.33 -15.83
N GLY A 471 -21.90 0.25 -14.62
CA GLY A 471 -20.58 0.76 -14.28
C GLY A 471 -19.45 0.20 -15.14
N ASP A 472 -19.49 -1.07 -15.50
CA ASP A 472 -18.46 -1.69 -16.36
C ASP A 472 -18.40 -1.02 -17.75
N ALA A 473 -19.56 -0.67 -18.32
CA ALA A 473 -19.62 0.04 -19.61
C ALA A 473 -19.07 1.47 -19.49
N LEU A 474 -19.45 2.21 -18.42
CA LEU A 474 -18.94 3.56 -18.16
C LEU A 474 -17.44 3.58 -17.85
N ILE A 475 -16.94 2.57 -17.15
CA ILE A 475 -15.51 2.41 -16.87
C ILE A 475 -14.76 2.07 -18.16
N ALA A 476 -15.29 1.17 -18.97
CA ALA A 476 -14.72 0.82 -20.27
C ALA A 476 -14.67 2.03 -21.20
N GLU A 477 -15.73 2.83 -21.24
CA GLU A 477 -15.77 4.10 -22.00
C GLU A 477 -14.72 5.10 -21.49
N LYS A 478 -14.60 5.25 -20.16
CA LYS A 478 -13.53 6.08 -19.57
C LYS A 478 -12.15 5.55 -19.92
N MET A 479 -11.93 4.24 -19.84
CA MET A 479 -10.67 3.62 -20.22
C MET A 479 -10.39 3.74 -21.71
N ALA A 480 -11.40 3.61 -22.56
CA ALA A 480 -11.30 3.84 -24.00
C ALA A 480 -10.96 5.30 -24.31
N ASN A 481 -11.56 6.24 -23.60
CA ASN A 481 -11.31 7.68 -23.74
C ASN A 481 -10.03 8.16 -23.03
N GLN A 482 -9.58 7.44 -21.96
CA GLN A 482 -8.28 7.68 -21.30
C GLN A 482 -7.13 6.96 -21.98
N ARG A 483 -7.39 5.92 -22.73
CA ARG A 483 -6.44 5.42 -23.71
C ARG A 483 -6.37 6.49 -24.79
N PRO A 484 -5.49 7.52 -24.65
CA PRO A 484 -5.28 8.31 -25.83
C PRO A 484 -4.76 7.27 -26.79
N ASN A 485 -5.31 7.16 -27.95
CA ASN A 485 -4.71 6.90 -29.26
C ASN A 485 -3.29 6.25 -29.31
N LYS A 486 -2.57 6.13 -28.18
CA LYS A 486 -1.19 5.61 -28.14
C LYS A 486 -1.11 4.09 -28.20
N GLU A 487 -2.05 3.36 -27.63
CA GLU A 487 -2.04 1.90 -27.72
C GLU A 487 -2.76 1.44 -29.00
N LEU A 488 -3.82 2.16 -29.39
CA LEU A 488 -4.39 2.01 -30.74
C LEU A 488 -3.39 2.48 -31.80
N GLN A 489 -2.66 3.56 -31.57
CA GLN A 489 -1.56 4.02 -32.41
C GLN A 489 -0.41 3.02 -32.40
N ARG A 490 -0.08 2.41 -31.27
CA ARG A 490 0.89 1.34 -31.16
C ARG A 490 0.46 0.09 -31.94
N ILE A 491 -0.77 -0.37 -31.74
CA ILE A 491 -1.33 -1.52 -32.48
C ILE A 491 -1.41 -1.22 -33.98
N ASN A 492 -1.76 -0.01 -34.36
CA ASN A 492 -1.78 0.39 -35.77
C ASN A 492 -0.34 0.50 -36.33
N ALA A 493 0.60 1.06 -35.58
CA ALA A 493 2.00 1.11 -35.97
C ALA A 493 2.62 -0.29 -36.11
N LEU A 494 2.26 -1.24 -35.23
CA LEU A 494 2.68 -2.64 -35.32
C LEU A 494 2.06 -3.35 -36.53
N LYS A 495 0.79 -3.10 -36.84
CA LYS A 495 0.12 -3.68 -38.01
C LYS A 495 0.71 -3.24 -39.37
N GLU A 496 1.30 -2.05 -39.41
CA GLU A 496 1.97 -1.51 -40.60
C GLU A 496 3.39 -2.08 -40.79
N LEU A 497 3.95 -2.77 -39.75
CA LEU A 497 5.30 -3.33 -39.81
C LEU A 497 5.26 -4.78 -40.31
N SER A 498 6.15 -5.10 -41.22
CA SER A 498 6.38 -6.49 -41.67
C SER A 498 7.06 -7.26 -40.50
N THR A 499 6.51 -8.44 -40.15
CA THR A 499 7.08 -9.34 -39.15
C THR A 499 8.54 -9.76 -39.43
N ASP A 500 8.98 -9.68 -40.67
CA ASP A 500 10.36 -9.94 -41.13
C ASP A 500 11.25 -8.68 -41.10
N SER A 501 11.06 -7.80 -40.11
CA SER A 501 11.88 -6.60 -39.93
C SER A 501 12.70 -6.68 -38.64
N GLU A 502 13.75 -5.87 -38.55
CA GLU A 502 14.64 -5.77 -37.41
C GLU A 502 14.73 -4.32 -36.94
N ILE A 503 14.78 -4.14 -35.62
CA ILE A 503 15.04 -2.85 -34.97
C ILE A 503 16.54 -2.61 -35.00
N ILE A 504 16.97 -1.48 -35.53
CA ILE A 504 18.37 -1.06 -35.53
C ILE A 504 18.52 0.21 -34.71
N ILE A 505 19.39 0.17 -33.71
CA ILE A 505 19.82 1.37 -32.98
C ILE A 505 21.30 1.62 -33.31
N GLN A 506 21.57 2.75 -33.98
CA GLN A 506 22.90 3.10 -34.48
C GLN A 506 23.79 3.75 -33.41
N SER A 507 25.07 3.88 -33.69
CA SER A 507 26.06 4.51 -32.78
C SER A 507 25.76 5.98 -32.47
N ASN A 508 25.13 6.71 -33.40
CA ASN A 508 24.65 8.08 -33.21
C ASN A 508 23.35 8.20 -32.41
N ASN A 509 22.85 7.06 -31.88
CA ASN A 509 21.57 6.96 -31.18
C ASN A 509 20.34 7.26 -32.07
N GLU A 510 20.38 6.95 -33.34
CA GLU A 510 19.21 6.88 -34.20
C GLU A 510 18.60 5.48 -34.15
N ILE A 511 17.26 5.41 -34.11
CA ILE A 511 16.47 4.18 -34.16
C ILE A 511 15.70 4.13 -35.49
N LYS A 512 15.75 2.98 -36.15
CA LYS A 512 15.01 2.69 -37.38
C LYS A 512 14.62 1.22 -37.45
N ILE A 513 13.59 0.92 -38.23
CA ILE A 513 13.14 -0.44 -38.52
C ILE A 513 13.41 -0.73 -39.97
N VAL A 514 14.02 -1.88 -40.26
CA VAL A 514 14.49 -2.26 -41.61
C VAL A 514 14.13 -3.72 -41.87
N PRO A 515 13.64 -4.08 -43.08
CA PRO A 515 13.40 -5.47 -43.45
C PRO A 515 14.66 -6.34 -43.31
N SER A 516 14.52 -7.57 -42.81
CA SER A 516 15.65 -8.50 -42.55
C SER A 516 16.44 -8.83 -43.81
N LEU A 517 15.79 -8.87 -44.97
CA LEU A 517 16.46 -9.04 -46.28
C LEU A 517 17.46 -7.92 -46.60
N THR A 518 17.17 -6.70 -46.19
CA THR A 518 18.05 -5.55 -46.38
C THR A 518 19.30 -5.67 -45.52
N ILE A 519 19.14 -6.22 -44.28
CA ILE A 519 20.27 -6.42 -43.36
C ILE A 519 21.16 -7.56 -43.83
N LYS A 520 20.58 -8.67 -44.34
CA LYS A 520 21.38 -9.73 -44.97
C LYS A 520 22.22 -9.22 -46.13
N LYS A 521 21.67 -8.33 -46.99
CA LYS A 521 22.38 -7.67 -48.05
C LYS A 521 23.46 -6.69 -47.53
N LEU A 522 23.22 -6.00 -46.42
CA LEU A 522 24.21 -5.13 -45.76
C LEU A 522 25.33 -5.97 -45.12
N LYS A 523 25.03 -7.07 -44.46
CA LYS A 523 26.03 -8.00 -43.87
C LYS A 523 26.89 -8.68 -44.94
N LEU A 524 26.34 -9.02 -46.12
CA LEU A 524 27.08 -9.57 -47.26
C LEU A 524 28.00 -8.52 -47.94
N LYS A 525 27.63 -7.23 -47.89
CA LYS A 525 28.45 -6.12 -48.40
C LYS A 525 29.51 -5.62 -47.40
N GLU A 526 29.40 -5.94 -46.13
CA GLU A 526 30.42 -5.65 -45.10
C GLU A 526 31.65 -6.55 -45.21
N SER A 527 31.62 -7.63 -46.01
CA SER A 527 32.77 -8.50 -46.27
C SER A 527 33.78 -7.89 -47.25
N ASP A 528 33.35 -6.91 -48.08
CA ASP A 528 34.18 -6.27 -49.07
C ASP A 528 34.17 -4.74 -48.91
N GLN A 529 35.33 -4.21 -48.55
CA GLN A 529 35.76 -2.80 -48.59
C GLN A 529 35.02 -1.75 -47.75
N GLU A 530 35.81 -1.03 -47.01
CA GLU A 530 35.61 0.22 -46.28
C GLU A 530 34.67 1.22 -46.99
N ARG A 531 33.40 1.26 -46.61
CA ARG A 531 32.54 2.41 -46.88
C ARG A 531 32.47 3.30 -45.66
N LYS A 532 33.00 4.51 -45.76
CA LYS A 532 33.06 5.53 -44.69
C LYS A 532 31.68 6.05 -44.22
N ASP A 533 30.58 5.66 -44.89
CA ASP A 533 29.26 6.31 -44.69
C ASP A 533 28.22 5.50 -43.89
N ILE A 534 28.52 4.32 -43.44
CA ILE A 534 27.57 3.51 -42.70
C ILE A 534 27.92 3.52 -41.20
N LEU A 535 27.08 4.19 -40.38
CA LEU A 535 27.22 4.19 -38.92
C LEU A 535 26.96 2.80 -38.34
N PRO A 536 27.89 2.26 -37.53
CA PRO A 536 27.72 0.94 -36.93
C PRO A 536 26.51 0.88 -35.97
N ALA A 537 25.86 -0.29 -35.90
CA ALA A 537 24.73 -0.52 -35.00
C ALA A 537 25.19 -0.94 -33.58
N LYS A 538 24.58 -0.35 -32.57
CA LYS A 538 24.73 -0.78 -31.17
C LYS A 538 23.84 -1.97 -30.84
N LEU A 539 22.64 -2.01 -31.44
CA LEU A 539 21.65 -3.05 -31.26
C LEU A 539 20.98 -3.39 -32.58
N ILE A 540 20.85 -4.67 -32.89
CA ILE A 540 19.98 -5.20 -33.95
C ILE A 540 19.12 -6.29 -33.33
N TRP A 541 17.79 -6.16 -33.43
CA TRP A 541 16.87 -7.07 -32.80
C TRP A 541 15.64 -7.34 -33.67
N PRO A 542 15.19 -8.60 -33.83
CA PRO A 542 14.01 -8.92 -34.64
C PRO A 542 12.73 -8.41 -33.96
N ILE A 543 11.75 -7.93 -34.73
CA ILE A 543 10.44 -7.51 -34.21
C ILE A 543 9.44 -8.66 -34.03
N LYS A 544 9.74 -9.84 -34.55
CA LYS A 544 8.81 -10.99 -34.58
C LYS A 544 8.15 -11.31 -33.23
N ASP A 545 8.88 -11.16 -32.11
CA ASP A 545 8.43 -11.48 -30.77
C ASP A 545 8.06 -10.23 -29.94
N GLU A 546 7.80 -9.11 -30.59
CA GLU A 546 7.50 -7.81 -29.95
C GLU A 546 8.44 -7.50 -28.77
N PRO A 547 9.75 -7.37 -29.00
CA PRO A 547 10.73 -7.32 -27.94
C PRO A 547 10.54 -6.10 -27.02
N LYS A 548 10.59 -6.32 -25.73
CA LYS A 548 10.68 -5.24 -24.75
C LYS A 548 12.14 -4.83 -24.62
N ILE A 549 12.50 -3.63 -25.08
CA ILE A 549 13.86 -3.08 -24.99
C ILE A 549 13.91 -2.04 -23.87
N LEU A 550 14.71 -2.32 -22.86
CA LEU A 550 14.91 -1.47 -21.70
C LEU A 550 16.04 -0.47 -21.97
N ALA A 551 15.77 0.81 -21.81
CA ALA A 551 16.79 1.86 -21.77
C ALA A 551 17.17 2.14 -20.30
N VAL A 552 18.48 2.20 -20.01
CA VAL A 552 19.03 2.47 -18.69
C VAL A 552 19.78 3.78 -18.70
N SER A 553 19.43 4.72 -17.81
CA SER A 553 20.05 6.04 -17.74
C SER A 553 21.18 6.10 -16.72
N GLN A 554 22.08 7.06 -16.88
CA GLN A 554 23.17 7.36 -15.97
C GLN A 554 22.67 7.85 -14.59
N GLU A 555 21.43 8.33 -14.51
CA GLU A 555 20.78 8.80 -13.29
C GLU A 555 20.06 7.67 -12.50
N GLY A 556 20.30 6.41 -12.89
CA GLY A 556 19.70 5.24 -12.20
C GLY A 556 18.22 5.02 -12.50
N LYS A 557 17.72 5.54 -13.61
CA LYS A 557 16.36 5.33 -14.10
C LYS A 557 16.33 4.36 -15.25
N ILE A 558 15.20 3.68 -15.43
CA ILE A 558 14.94 2.78 -16.57
C ILE A 558 13.59 3.08 -17.19
N GLY A 559 13.42 2.68 -18.44
CA GLY A 559 12.14 2.71 -19.12
C GLY A 559 12.17 1.94 -20.44
N LEU A 560 10.99 1.53 -20.92
CA LEU A 560 10.84 0.79 -22.18
C LEU A 560 10.86 1.73 -23.36
N ILE A 561 11.61 1.38 -24.40
CA ILE A 561 11.66 2.12 -25.66
C ILE A 561 10.39 1.82 -26.45
N LYS A 562 9.79 2.87 -27.01
CA LYS A 562 8.60 2.77 -27.88
C LYS A 562 9.05 2.64 -29.34
N TRP A 563 9.80 1.58 -29.64
CA TRP A 563 10.43 1.32 -30.92
C TRP A 563 9.43 1.17 -32.07
N GLU A 564 8.20 0.73 -31.78
CA GLU A 564 7.11 0.54 -32.74
C GLU A 564 6.82 1.80 -33.58
N PHE A 565 6.98 2.98 -33.00
CA PHE A 565 6.77 4.25 -33.68
C PHE A 565 7.94 4.66 -34.61
N ALA A 566 9.08 3.97 -34.52
CA ALA A 566 10.23 4.24 -35.40
C ALA A 566 10.03 3.69 -36.81
N GLY A 567 9.07 2.80 -37.02
CA GLY A 567 8.73 2.31 -38.36
C GLY A 567 8.13 3.36 -39.27
N GLN A 568 7.24 4.19 -38.71
CA GLN A 568 6.62 5.28 -39.48
C GLN A 568 7.54 6.48 -39.68
N LYS A 569 8.38 6.79 -38.70
CA LYS A 569 9.29 7.95 -38.74
C LYS A 569 10.56 7.65 -37.93
N PRO A 570 11.62 7.17 -38.58
CA PRO A 570 12.95 7.01 -37.97
C PRO A 570 13.45 8.33 -37.36
N GLY A 571 14.28 8.24 -36.33
CA GLY A 571 14.82 9.43 -35.69
C GLY A 571 15.64 9.17 -34.44
N PRO A 572 16.01 10.23 -33.70
CA PRO A 572 16.86 10.12 -32.52
C PRO A 572 16.15 9.34 -31.40
N LEU A 573 16.88 8.45 -30.71
CA LEU A 573 16.38 7.56 -29.63
C LEU A 573 15.59 8.30 -28.56
N LYS A 574 15.99 9.53 -28.20
CA LYS A 574 15.29 10.36 -27.19
C LYS A 574 13.80 10.56 -27.46
N ARG A 575 13.39 10.49 -28.73
CA ARG A 575 12.00 10.65 -29.17
C ARG A 575 11.11 9.46 -28.80
N PHE A 576 11.73 8.31 -28.62
CA PHE A 576 11.08 7.02 -28.34
C PHE A 576 11.28 6.57 -26.90
N LEU A 577 11.91 7.38 -26.06
CA LEU A 577 12.05 7.14 -24.64
C LEU A 577 10.77 7.56 -23.90
N PRO A 578 10.44 6.89 -22.77
CA PRO A 578 9.32 7.31 -21.93
C PRO A 578 9.63 8.62 -21.19
N ALA A 579 8.57 9.31 -20.78
CA ALA A 579 8.67 10.56 -20.00
C ALA A 579 9.59 10.39 -18.77
N GLY A 580 10.52 11.35 -18.60
CA GLY A 580 11.52 11.36 -17.54
C GLY A 580 12.86 10.69 -17.88
N LEU A 581 13.03 10.19 -19.12
CA LEU A 581 14.30 9.70 -19.66
C LEU A 581 14.79 10.51 -20.89
N GLU A 582 13.99 11.43 -21.41
CA GLU A 582 14.26 12.13 -22.68
C GLU A 582 15.54 12.95 -22.63
N ASN A 583 15.89 13.49 -21.46
CA ASN A 583 17.07 14.32 -21.24
C ASN A 583 18.22 13.57 -20.55
N ASP A 584 18.02 12.30 -20.15
CA ASP A 584 19.01 11.51 -19.45
C ASP A 584 19.99 10.87 -20.45
N LYS A 585 21.27 10.74 -20.07
CA LYS A 585 22.25 9.98 -20.83
C LYS A 585 22.00 8.49 -20.70
N ILE A 586 21.63 7.82 -21.78
CA ILE A 586 21.42 6.37 -21.82
C ILE A 586 22.78 5.66 -21.88
N ILE A 587 23.03 4.78 -20.92
CA ILE A 587 24.29 4.04 -20.78
C ILE A 587 24.19 2.60 -21.28
N ASN A 588 22.98 2.01 -21.26
CA ASN A 588 22.78 0.66 -21.77
C ASN A 588 21.37 0.46 -22.36
N LEU A 589 21.30 -0.48 -23.31
CA LEU A 589 20.06 -0.96 -23.94
C LEU A 589 19.98 -2.46 -23.72
N ILE A 590 18.92 -2.94 -23.07
CA ILE A 590 18.78 -4.35 -22.70
C ILE A 590 17.48 -4.88 -23.29
N PRO A 591 17.55 -5.75 -24.31
CA PRO A 591 16.39 -6.54 -24.72
C PRO A 591 16.02 -7.51 -23.59
N LEU A 592 14.77 -7.46 -23.14
CA LEU A 592 14.24 -8.38 -22.13
C LEU A 592 13.76 -9.64 -22.88
N THR A 593 14.40 -10.76 -22.63
CA THR A 593 13.97 -12.09 -23.08
C THR A 593 13.32 -12.82 -21.90
N GLU A 594 12.38 -13.72 -22.15
CA GLU A 594 11.75 -14.58 -21.13
C GLU A 594 12.73 -15.65 -20.61
N ILE A 595 13.84 -15.23 -20.02
CA ILE A 595 14.79 -16.16 -19.39
C ILE A 595 14.56 -16.12 -17.88
N GLN A 596 14.17 -17.23 -17.31
CA GLN A 596 14.11 -17.44 -15.86
C GLN A 596 15.53 -17.34 -15.27
N ASP A 597 15.65 -16.83 -14.03
CA ASP A 597 16.89 -16.74 -13.24
C ASP A 597 17.93 -15.68 -13.67
N ILE A 598 17.52 -14.61 -14.34
CA ILE A 598 18.40 -13.48 -14.64
C ILE A 598 18.05 -12.28 -13.74
N SER A 599 19.08 -11.64 -13.20
CA SER A 599 18.98 -10.36 -12.49
C SER A 599 19.75 -9.26 -13.21
N ILE A 600 19.37 -8.01 -12.98
CA ILE A 600 20.12 -6.84 -13.45
C ILE A 600 21.09 -6.42 -12.35
N GLY A 601 22.38 -6.36 -12.70
CA GLY A 601 23.46 -5.83 -11.87
C GLY A 601 23.74 -4.38 -12.23
N LEU A 602 23.74 -3.50 -11.25
CA LEU A 602 23.97 -2.06 -11.36
C LEU A 602 25.22 -1.69 -10.59
N ILE A 603 26.13 -0.94 -11.23
CA ILE A 603 27.37 -0.46 -10.59
C ILE A 603 27.44 1.04 -10.72
N SER A 604 27.58 1.72 -9.56
CA SER A 604 27.74 3.17 -9.46
C SER A 604 29.21 3.59 -9.50
N THR A 605 29.45 4.87 -9.81
CA THR A 605 30.80 5.44 -9.88
C THR A 605 31.56 5.40 -8.57
N ASP A 606 30.87 5.33 -7.43
CA ASP A 606 31.45 5.21 -6.09
C ASP A 606 31.76 3.75 -5.69
N GLY A 607 31.65 2.79 -6.62
CA GLY A 607 32.04 1.38 -6.38
C GLY A 607 31.00 0.52 -5.69
N LYS A 608 29.72 0.90 -5.71
CA LYS A 608 28.65 0.08 -5.17
C LYS A 608 28.04 -0.80 -6.25
N PHE A 609 27.67 -2.01 -5.85
CA PHE A 609 26.98 -2.98 -6.69
C PHE A 609 25.61 -3.34 -6.10
N LYS A 610 24.62 -3.46 -6.96
CA LYS A 610 23.27 -3.86 -6.60
C LYS A 610 22.72 -4.85 -7.61
N ARG A 611 22.04 -5.89 -7.14
CA ARG A 611 21.24 -6.80 -7.98
C ARG A 611 19.75 -6.53 -7.79
N ILE A 612 19.00 -6.54 -8.88
CA ILE A 612 17.55 -6.43 -8.89
C ILE A 612 16.94 -7.50 -9.80
N SER A 613 15.84 -8.12 -9.39
CA SER A 613 15.15 -9.12 -10.20
C SER A 613 14.52 -8.49 -11.45
N ILE A 614 14.60 -9.18 -12.60
CA ILE A 614 13.90 -8.77 -13.82
C ILE A 614 12.38 -8.73 -13.58
N ASN A 615 11.84 -9.63 -12.77
CA ASN A 615 10.42 -9.68 -12.45
C ASN A 615 9.91 -8.41 -11.75
N GLU A 616 10.74 -7.74 -10.94
CA GLU A 616 10.38 -6.44 -10.36
C GLU A 616 10.34 -5.30 -11.38
N ILE A 617 10.90 -5.52 -12.57
CA ILE A 617 11.07 -4.52 -13.63
C ILE A 617 10.16 -4.80 -14.83
N SER A 618 9.63 -6.02 -14.97
CA SER A 618 8.79 -6.44 -16.11
C SER A 618 7.50 -5.63 -16.25
N ASP A 619 6.97 -5.10 -15.14
CA ASP A 619 5.71 -4.32 -15.08
C ASP A 619 5.92 -2.80 -15.25
N ILE A 620 7.03 -2.37 -15.85
CA ILE A 620 7.27 -0.96 -16.12
C ILE A 620 6.27 -0.44 -17.16
N SER A 621 5.44 0.49 -16.70
CA SER A 621 4.47 1.20 -17.53
C SER A 621 5.17 2.24 -18.43
N ASN A 622 4.38 3.02 -19.19
CA ASN A 622 4.82 4.07 -20.10
C ASN A 622 5.63 5.24 -19.48
N ARG A 623 6.09 5.13 -18.23
CA ARG A 623 6.89 6.14 -17.51
C ARG A 623 8.24 5.56 -17.10
N SER A 624 9.22 6.44 -16.88
CA SER A 624 10.50 6.04 -16.30
C SER A 624 10.34 5.64 -14.83
N THR A 625 11.16 4.68 -14.39
CA THR A 625 11.19 4.19 -13.02
C THR A 625 12.60 4.29 -12.46
N THR A 626 12.78 4.86 -11.27
CA THR A 626 14.07 4.87 -10.58
C THR A 626 14.32 3.49 -9.97
N ILE A 627 15.45 2.89 -10.34
CA ILE A 627 15.88 1.56 -9.84
C ILE A 627 17.09 1.62 -8.93
N LEU A 628 17.74 2.78 -8.84
CA LEU A 628 18.88 3.02 -7.96
C LEU A 628 18.83 4.46 -7.49
N LYS A 629 18.69 4.68 -6.18
CA LYS A 629 18.77 6.03 -5.60
C LYS A 629 20.25 6.39 -5.42
N LEU A 630 20.74 7.29 -6.26
CA LEU A 630 22.10 7.80 -6.24
C LEU A 630 22.22 9.01 -5.31
N LYS A 631 23.40 9.22 -4.74
CA LYS A 631 23.75 10.46 -4.04
C LYS A 631 24.14 11.56 -5.04
N ASP A 632 24.13 12.80 -4.58
CA ASP A 632 24.62 13.91 -5.39
C ASP A 632 26.07 13.62 -5.86
N SER A 633 26.37 13.91 -7.12
CA SER A 633 27.63 13.60 -7.82
C SER A 633 27.91 12.13 -8.16
N VAL A 634 27.17 11.16 -7.62
CA VAL A 634 27.34 9.74 -7.96
C VAL A 634 26.43 9.38 -9.14
N LYS A 635 26.96 8.65 -10.12
CA LYS A 635 26.23 8.22 -11.30
C LYS A 635 26.25 6.71 -11.48
N LEU A 636 25.27 6.18 -12.19
CA LEU A 636 25.31 4.80 -12.62
C LEU A 636 26.32 4.65 -13.76
N GLN A 637 27.34 3.81 -13.57
CA GLN A 637 28.42 3.62 -14.53
C GLN A 637 28.20 2.42 -15.44
N SER A 638 27.67 1.32 -14.91
CA SER A 638 27.45 0.10 -15.69
C SER A 638 26.17 -0.61 -15.27
N CYS A 639 25.51 -1.20 -16.26
CA CYS A 639 24.34 -2.04 -16.08
C CYS A 639 24.52 -3.32 -16.89
N ILE A 640 24.41 -4.47 -16.24
CA ILE A 640 24.72 -5.79 -16.80
C ILE A 640 23.66 -6.82 -16.43
N LEU A 641 23.52 -7.86 -17.25
CA LEU A 641 22.73 -9.03 -16.89
C LEU A 641 23.58 -9.99 -16.05
N CYS A 642 23.06 -10.45 -14.94
CA CYS A 642 23.74 -11.36 -14.00
C CYS A 642 22.96 -12.65 -13.83
N LYS A 643 23.65 -13.78 -13.97
CA LYS A 643 23.15 -15.10 -13.56
C LYS A 643 23.79 -15.48 -12.23
N GLU A 644 23.11 -16.27 -11.43
CA GLU A 644 23.68 -16.82 -10.21
C GLU A 644 24.88 -17.73 -10.54
N ASN A 645 25.88 -17.73 -9.65
CA ASN A 645 27.15 -18.44 -9.86
C ASN A 645 27.97 -17.99 -11.09
N SER A 646 27.64 -16.80 -11.67
CA SER A 646 28.51 -16.16 -12.66
C SER A 646 29.62 -15.35 -11.98
N TYR A 647 30.61 -14.94 -12.78
CA TYR A 647 31.67 -14.06 -12.31
C TYR A 647 31.44 -12.64 -12.83
N LEU A 648 31.65 -11.69 -11.92
CA LEU A 648 31.64 -10.25 -12.19
C LEU A 648 33.06 -9.76 -12.35
N TYR A 649 33.35 -9.10 -13.46
CA TYR A 649 34.61 -8.43 -13.74
C TYR A 649 34.40 -6.94 -13.73
N ILE A 650 35.19 -6.21 -12.95
CA ILE A 650 35.16 -4.74 -12.88
C ILE A 650 36.53 -4.22 -13.27
N VAL A 651 36.55 -3.24 -14.14
CA VAL A 651 37.78 -2.59 -14.62
C VAL A 651 37.74 -1.12 -14.28
N SER A 652 38.86 -0.59 -13.75
CA SER A 652 39.03 0.84 -13.46
C SER A 652 39.88 1.55 -14.51
N ASP A 653 39.79 2.88 -14.56
CA ASP A 653 40.51 3.74 -15.51
C ASP A 653 42.03 3.74 -15.30
N ILE A 654 42.51 3.38 -14.13
CA ILE A 654 43.93 3.17 -13.83
C ILE A 654 44.40 1.74 -14.15
N GLY A 655 43.52 0.89 -14.71
CA GLY A 655 43.83 -0.44 -15.17
C GLY A 655 43.80 -1.56 -14.13
N ARG A 656 43.12 -1.36 -13.01
CA ARG A 656 42.88 -2.45 -12.05
C ARG A 656 41.71 -3.32 -12.50
N ILE A 657 41.81 -4.61 -12.21
CA ILE A 657 40.82 -5.63 -12.52
C ILE A 657 40.41 -6.31 -11.23
N ILE A 658 39.11 -6.48 -11.02
CA ILE A 658 38.53 -7.29 -9.96
C ILE A 658 37.66 -8.38 -10.58
N LYS A 659 37.84 -9.63 -10.11
CA LYS A 659 37.00 -10.78 -10.45
C LYS A 659 36.34 -11.28 -9.17
N ILE A 660 34.98 -11.28 -9.12
CA ILE A 660 34.22 -11.73 -7.94
C ILE A 660 33.13 -12.70 -8.39
N LYS A 661 32.90 -13.76 -7.64
CA LYS A 661 31.79 -14.68 -7.89
C LYS A 661 30.48 -14.10 -7.36
N ILE A 662 29.43 -14.11 -8.17
CA ILE A 662 28.09 -13.66 -7.78
C ILE A 662 27.38 -14.83 -7.09
N VAL A 663 27.20 -14.73 -5.78
CA VAL A 663 26.44 -15.68 -4.96
C VAL A 663 25.41 -14.92 -4.11
N GLU A 664 24.26 -15.54 -3.85
CA GLU A 664 23.13 -14.87 -3.16
C GLU A 664 23.52 -14.34 -1.77
N ASN A 665 24.35 -15.09 -1.01
CA ASN A 665 24.79 -14.68 0.31
C ASN A 665 25.60 -13.37 0.31
N ASP A 666 26.40 -13.13 -0.73
CA ASP A 666 27.25 -11.94 -0.83
C ASP A 666 26.52 -10.77 -1.52
N PHE A 667 25.67 -11.10 -2.48
CA PHE A 667 24.94 -10.14 -3.32
C PHE A 667 23.46 -10.52 -3.46
N PRO A 668 22.65 -10.36 -2.38
CA PRO A 668 21.23 -10.65 -2.42
C PRO A 668 20.48 -9.73 -3.42
N LEU A 669 19.33 -10.20 -3.88
CA LEU A 669 18.42 -9.36 -4.66
C LEU A 669 17.88 -8.24 -3.78
N MET A 670 17.91 -7.02 -4.30
CA MET A 670 17.55 -5.80 -3.55
C MET A 670 16.35 -5.09 -4.19
N SER A 671 15.53 -4.41 -3.37
CA SER A 671 14.40 -3.60 -3.82
C SER A 671 14.84 -2.36 -4.64
N LYS A 672 13.92 -1.76 -5.41
CA LYS A 672 14.18 -0.64 -6.34
C LYS A 672 14.96 0.53 -5.73
N LEU A 673 14.69 0.91 -4.49
CA LEU A 673 15.28 2.10 -3.85
C LEU A 673 16.56 1.84 -3.04
N ALA A 674 17.03 0.60 -2.93
CA ALA A 674 18.26 0.27 -2.22
C ALA A 674 19.50 0.85 -2.92
N GLN A 675 20.50 1.27 -2.15
CA GLN A 675 21.72 1.92 -2.68
C GLN A 675 22.83 0.95 -3.14
N GLY A 676 22.66 -0.36 -2.88
CA GLY A 676 23.71 -1.35 -3.15
C GLY A 676 24.79 -1.42 -2.09
N THR A 677 25.76 -2.31 -2.28
CA THR A 677 26.86 -2.59 -1.34
C THR A 677 28.21 -2.33 -2.01
N ASN A 678 29.20 -1.84 -1.24
CA ASN A 678 30.55 -1.59 -1.76
C ASN A 678 31.18 -2.90 -2.25
N ILE A 679 31.67 -2.92 -3.49
CA ILE A 679 32.27 -4.09 -4.12
C ILE A 679 33.76 -3.92 -4.35
N ILE A 680 34.22 -2.69 -4.57
CA ILE A 680 35.62 -2.31 -4.82
C ILE A 680 36.00 -1.13 -3.94
N LYS A 681 37.25 -1.11 -3.46
CA LYS A 681 37.84 0.05 -2.82
C LYS A 681 38.59 0.87 -3.88
N LEU A 682 38.05 2.05 -4.22
CA LEU A 682 38.64 2.98 -5.19
C LEU A 682 39.68 3.88 -4.52
N PHE A 683 40.73 4.24 -5.27
CA PHE A 683 41.69 5.28 -4.90
C PHE A 683 41.12 6.68 -5.21
N PRO A 684 41.68 7.74 -4.63
CA PRO A 684 41.34 9.13 -5.03
C PRO A 684 41.53 9.32 -6.55
N ASN A 685 40.54 9.91 -7.21
CA ASN A 685 40.49 10.15 -8.67
C ASN A 685 40.51 8.88 -9.55
N GLU A 686 40.20 7.73 -9.02
CA GLU A 686 39.97 6.50 -9.75
C GLU A 686 38.50 6.32 -10.07
N ASN A 687 38.19 5.96 -11.34
CA ASN A 687 36.83 5.72 -11.79
C ASN A 687 36.67 4.32 -12.33
N ILE A 688 35.47 3.77 -12.14
CA ILE A 688 35.10 2.50 -12.79
C ILE A 688 34.83 2.79 -14.27
N VAL A 689 35.46 2.00 -15.14
CA VAL A 689 35.25 2.09 -16.60
C VAL A 689 34.04 1.26 -16.99
N LYS A 690 34.06 -0.02 -16.66
CA LYS A 690 33.01 -0.96 -17.05
C LYS A 690 32.98 -2.20 -16.18
N ALA A 691 31.79 -2.81 -16.13
CA ALA A 691 31.63 -4.14 -15.56
C ALA A 691 31.08 -5.12 -16.58
N LEU A 692 31.48 -6.37 -16.47
CA LEU A 692 31.05 -7.47 -17.32
C LEU A 692 30.69 -8.67 -16.43
N SER A 693 29.67 -9.45 -16.82
CA SER A 693 29.29 -10.68 -16.11
C SER A 693 29.16 -11.83 -17.11
N PHE A 694 29.73 -12.97 -16.79
CA PHE A 694 29.51 -14.20 -17.53
C PHE A 694 29.77 -15.43 -16.65
N LYS A 695 29.17 -16.56 -17.08
CA LYS A 695 29.38 -17.87 -16.47
C LYS A 695 30.59 -18.52 -17.10
N GLU A 696 31.57 -18.92 -16.31
CA GLU A 696 32.68 -19.74 -16.78
C GLU A 696 32.17 -21.17 -16.96
N GLU A 697 31.95 -21.61 -18.18
CA GLU A 697 31.64 -23.00 -18.48
C GLU A 697 32.96 -23.79 -18.42
N GLU A 698 32.95 -24.88 -17.65
CA GLU A 698 34.10 -25.75 -17.52
C GLU A 698 34.51 -26.32 -18.88
N LYS A 699 35.70 -26.00 -19.31
CA LYS A 699 36.55 -26.70 -20.30
C LYS A 699 36.55 -26.34 -21.78
N LYS A 700 35.73 -25.49 -22.38
CA LYS A 700 35.73 -25.40 -23.86
C LYS A 700 36.01 -24.05 -24.56
N GLN A 701 36.09 -22.93 -23.87
CA GLN A 701 36.40 -21.64 -24.53
C GLN A 701 37.51 -20.86 -23.81
N ASN A 702 38.64 -20.62 -24.53
CA ASN A 702 39.62 -19.63 -24.07
C ASN A 702 38.99 -18.23 -24.27
N LYS A 703 38.40 -17.67 -23.21
CA LYS A 703 37.89 -16.30 -23.19
C LYS A 703 38.98 -15.41 -22.58
N ASP A 704 39.21 -14.27 -23.17
CA ASP A 704 40.17 -13.27 -22.71
C ASP A 704 39.46 -11.93 -22.46
N LEU A 705 39.87 -11.24 -21.41
CA LEU A 705 39.47 -9.88 -21.10
C LEU A 705 40.46 -8.92 -21.79
N ILE A 706 39.95 -8.05 -22.65
CA ILE A 706 40.75 -7.08 -23.37
C ILE A 706 40.50 -5.69 -22.80
N LEU A 707 41.58 -5.00 -22.41
CA LEU A 707 41.57 -3.60 -21.94
C LEU A 707 42.05 -2.71 -23.10
N ILE A 708 41.42 -1.56 -23.31
CA ILE A 708 41.79 -0.56 -24.29
C ILE A 708 42.04 0.78 -23.60
N THR A 709 43.18 1.45 -24.00
CA THR A 709 43.51 2.77 -23.49
C THR A 709 43.08 3.89 -24.47
N ASN A 710 43.00 5.11 -23.97
CA ASN A 710 42.69 6.30 -24.75
C ASN A 710 43.74 6.62 -25.87
N LYS A 711 44.96 6.08 -25.74
CA LYS A 711 46.02 6.22 -26.73
C LYS A 711 46.06 5.07 -27.77
N GLY A 712 45.11 4.15 -27.75
CA GLY A 712 45.01 3.04 -28.68
C GLY A 712 45.90 1.84 -28.35
N TYR A 713 46.38 1.74 -27.12
CA TYR A 713 47.03 0.51 -26.66
C TYR A 713 46.01 -0.46 -26.11
N PHE A 714 46.30 -1.74 -26.21
CA PHE A 714 45.47 -2.79 -25.62
C PHE A 714 46.31 -3.86 -24.94
N ILE A 715 45.67 -4.53 -23.94
CA ILE A 715 46.22 -5.71 -23.27
C ILE A 715 45.14 -6.76 -23.21
N LYS A 716 45.55 -8.01 -23.44
CA LYS A 716 44.71 -9.18 -23.42
C LYS A 716 45.08 -10.04 -22.19
N HIS A 717 44.12 -10.30 -21.29
CA HIS A 717 44.27 -11.14 -20.12
C HIS A 717 43.46 -12.42 -20.25
N SER A 718 44.07 -13.56 -20.08
CA SER A 718 43.32 -14.81 -19.94
C SER A 718 42.45 -14.75 -18.67
N ILE A 719 41.16 -15.00 -18.83
CA ILE A 719 40.20 -14.99 -17.72
C ILE A 719 40.59 -15.98 -16.60
N LYS A 720 41.25 -17.08 -16.99
CA LYS A 720 41.72 -18.11 -16.06
C LYS A 720 42.85 -17.65 -15.13
N GLU A 721 43.65 -16.67 -15.59
CA GLU A 721 44.77 -16.12 -14.82
C GLU A 721 44.35 -15.02 -13.86
N ILE A 722 43.14 -14.46 -14.00
CA ILE A 722 42.64 -13.42 -13.11
C ILE A 722 42.16 -14.06 -11.83
N THR A 723 42.81 -13.74 -10.72
CA THR A 723 42.49 -14.26 -9.38
C THR A 723 41.16 -13.77 -8.86
N ILE A 724 40.41 -14.66 -8.20
CA ILE A 724 39.11 -14.31 -7.56
C ILE A 724 39.40 -13.46 -6.33
N SER A 725 38.76 -12.31 -6.27
CA SER A 725 38.88 -11.34 -5.18
C SER A 725 37.67 -11.44 -4.22
N LYS A 726 37.89 -11.02 -2.97
CA LYS A 726 36.83 -10.84 -1.98
C LYS A 726 36.09 -9.48 -2.21
N LYS A 727 34.86 -9.38 -1.74
CA LYS A 727 34.09 -8.14 -1.70
C LYS A 727 34.87 -7.03 -0.99
N GLY A 728 34.95 -5.83 -1.61
CA GLY A 728 35.71 -4.69 -1.07
C GLY A 728 37.23 -4.76 -1.24
N ALA A 729 37.75 -5.71 -2.06
CA ALA A 729 39.16 -5.83 -2.35
C ALA A 729 39.68 -4.69 -3.22
N LEU A 730 40.99 -4.51 -3.24
CA LEU A 730 41.69 -3.55 -4.12
C LEU A 730 41.77 -4.03 -5.58
N GLY A 731 41.74 -5.35 -5.81
CA GLY A 731 41.97 -5.95 -7.14
C GLY A 731 43.42 -6.01 -7.56
N THR A 732 43.63 -6.45 -8.79
CA THR A 732 44.98 -6.62 -9.37
C THR A 732 45.22 -5.64 -10.51
N MET A 733 46.47 -5.18 -10.68
CA MET A 733 46.83 -4.34 -11.83
C MET A 733 46.87 -5.19 -13.09
N GLY A 734 46.03 -4.79 -14.07
CA GLY A 734 45.95 -5.41 -15.39
C GLY A 734 46.80 -4.71 -16.42
N ILE A 735 47.17 -3.43 -16.20
CA ILE A 735 48.03 -2.63 -17.12
C ILE A 735 48.91 -1.71 -16.28
N HIS A 736 50.19 -1.56 -16.71
CA HIS A 736 51.12 -0.57 -16.17
C HIS A 736 51.38 0.50 -17.20
N PHE A 737 50.98 1.74 -16.88
CA PHE A 737 51.24 2.89 -17.78
C PHE A 737 52.69 3.36 -17.67
N LYS A 738 53.29 3.72 -18.79
CA LYS A 738 54.55 4.40 -18.78
C LYS A 738 54.34 5.88 -18.45
N ASP A 739 54.97 6.41 -17.41
CA ASP A 739 54.89 7.79 -16.98
C ASP A 739 55.34 8.74 -18.12
N ASN A 740 54.36 9.30 -18.84
CA ASN A 740 54.57 10.45 -19.73
C ASN A 740 53.91 11.69 -19.12
N LYS A 741 54.74 12.70 -18.80
CA LYS A 741 54.33 13.90 -18.04
C LYS A 741 53.27 14.80 -18.75
N THR A 742 52.95 14.55 -20.03
CA THR A 742 52.14 15.48 -20.83
C THR A 742 50.69 15.05 -21.09
N ILE A 743 50.38 13.74 -21.10
CA ILE A 743 49.01 13.28 -21.31
C ILE A 743 48.81 11.99 -20.52
N LYS A 744 47.87 12.04 -19.55
CA LYS A 744 47.60 10.91 -18.66
C LYS A 744 46.91 9.80 -19.44
N GLU A 745 47.61 8.68 -19.66
CA GLU A 745 47.06 7.49 -20.28
C GLU A 745 46.07 6.80 -19.28
N ARG A 746 44.90 6.39 -19.77
CA ARG A 746 43.86 5.70 -18.96
C ARG A 746 43.18 4.62 -19.79
N VAL A 747 42.68 3.58 -19.12
CA VAL A 747 41.75 2.63 -19.73
C VAL A 747 40.42 3.33 -19.96
N ILE A 748 39.89 3.19 -21.16
CA ILE A 748 38.61 3.79 -21.57
C ILE A 748 37.48 2.78 -21.72
N ASP A 749 37.83 1.52 -22.04
CA ASP A 749 36.83 0.45 -22.15
C ASP A 749 37.46 -0.93 -21.99
N CYS A 750 36.61 -1.93 -21.75
CA CYS A 750 37.00 -3.34 -21.72
C CYS A 750 35.88 -4.22 -22.32
N PHE A 751 36.27 -5.34 -22.88
CA PHE A 751 35.36 -6.34 -23.44
C PHE A 751 35.95 -7.74 -23.38
N ILE A 752 35.10 -8.76 -23.55
CA ILE A 752 35.53 -10.16 -23.69
C ILE A 752 35.57 -10.47 -25.17
N ASN A 753 36.42 -11.41 -25.57
CA ASN A 753 36.58 -11.83 -26.96
C ASN A 753 35.25 -11.96 -27.70
N ASN A 754 34.91 -10.90 -28.47
CA ASN A 754 33.82 -10.88 -29.41
C ASN A 754 34.40 -10.78 -30.81
N LYS A 755 33.81 -11.48 -31.75
CA LYS A 755 34.32 -11.49 -33.15
C LYS A 755 34.59 -10.10 -33.74
N HIS A 756 33.77 -9.08 -33.31
CA HIS A 756 33.87 -7.72 -33.82
C HIS A 756 33.56 -6.69 -32.71
N VAL A 757 34.44 -5.71 -32.58
CA VAL A 757 34.26 -4.55 -31.71
C VAL A 757 34.42 -3.28 -32.53
N TYR A 758 33.54 -2.30 -32.33
CA TYR A 758 33.65 -0.99 -32.95
C TYR A 758 34.28 -0.02 -31.94
N ILE A 759 35.25 0.74 -32.41
CA ILE A 759 35.93 1.75 -31.61
C ILE A 759 35.57 3.11 -32.18
N SER A 760 35.30 4.09 -31.32
CA SER A 760 35.06 5.47 -31.73
C SER A 760 36.16 6.38 -31.22
N THR A 761 36.54 7.36 -32.05
CA THR A 761 37.45 8.44 -31.68
C THR A 761 36.64 9.69 -31.20
N ASP A 762 37.34 10.67 -30.62
CA ASP A 762 36.77 11.97 -30.25
C ASP A 762 36.19 12.74 -31.43
N ASN A 763 36.74 12.54 -32.65
CA ASN A 763 36.24 13.09 -33.91
C ASN A 763 35.07 12.30 -34.51
N ALA A 764 34.43 11.41 -33.75
CA ALA A 764 33.29 10.59 -34.19
C ALA A 764 33.56 9.68 -35.40
N LYS A 765 34.82 9.33 -35.65
CA LYS A 765 35.18 8.26 -36.58
C LYS A 765 35.00 6.89 -35.91
N TYR A 766 34.49 5.92 -36.66
CA TYR A 766 34.32 4.56 -36.21
C TYR A 766 35.19 3.59 -36.99
N GLN A 767 35.87 2.69 -36.30
CA GLN A 767 36.65 1.63 -36.91
C GLN A 767 36.26 0.27 -36.35
N LYS A 768 36.16 -0.74 -37.21
CA LYS A 768 35.85 -2.12 -36.83
C LYS A 768 37.15 -2.86 -36.51
N LEU A 769 37.20 -3.47 -35.31
CA LEU A 769 38.31 -4.27 -34.85
C LEU A 769 37.92 -5.76 -34.84
N LYS A 770 38.71 -6.62 -35.47
CA LYS A 770 38.60 -8.07 -35.35
C LYS A 770 39.45 -8.51 -34.17
N THR A 771 38.84 -9.05 -33.13
CA THR A 771 39.52 -9.42 -31.88
C THR A 771 40.46 -10.64 -32.04
N ASP A 772 40.23 -11.46 -33.10
CA ASP A 772 41.05 -12.61 -33.40
C ASP A 772 42.46 -12.22 -33.96
N GLN A 773 42.57 -10.99 -34.44
CA GLN A 773 43.86 -10.43 -34.93
C GLN A 773 44.69 -9.79 -33.82
N ILE A 774 44.26 -9.87 -32.58
CA ILE A 774 44.95 -9.36 -31.43
C ILE A 774 45.86 -10.49 -30.86
N ASP A 775 47.16 -10.35 -31.03
CA ASP A 775 48.13 -11.31 -30.50
C ASP A 775 48.10 -11.40 -28.99
N ASN A 776 48.36 -12.59 -28.46
CA ASN A 776 48.52 -12.81 -27.03
C ASN A 776 49.75 -12.02 -26.54
N SER A 777 49.54 -10.90 -25.92
CA SER A 777 50.57 -10.09 -25.32
C SER A 777 50.82 -10.57 -23.86
N SER A 778 52.10 -10.73 -23.47
CA SER A 778 52.43 -10.92 -22.10
C SER A 778 52.09 -9.67 -21.30
N TYR A 779 51.75 -9.82 -20.01
CA TYR A 779 51.43 -8.77 -19.03
C TYR A 779 52.35 -7.53 -19.07
N LYS A 780 53.52 -7.63 -19.65
CA LYS A 780 54.50 -6.54 -19.76
C LYS A 780 54.61 -5.88 -21.14
N LYS A 781 53.91 -6.35 -22.18
CA LYS A 781 54.00 -5.81 -23.53
C LYS A 781 52.61 -5.25 -23.98
N GLN A 782 52.52 -3.93 -24.02
CA GLN A 782 51.36 -3.24 -24.60
C GLN A 782 51.49 -3.32 -26.14
N ASN A 783 50.44 -3.81 -26.78
CA ASN A 783 50.37 -3.81 -28.23
C ASN A 783 49.54 -2.60 -28.73
N ARG A 784 50.04 -1.92 -29.78
CA ARG A 784 49.33 -0.79 -30.37
C ARG A 784 48.34 -1.34 -31.36
N LEU A 785 47.11 -0.83 -31.37
CA LEU A 785 46.13 -1.11 -32.37
C LEU A 785 46.57 -0.46 -33.71
N ASN A 786 46.40 -1.18 -34.82
CA ASN A 786 46.52 -0.60 -36.17
C ASN A 786 45.33 0.32 -36.48
N ILE A 787 45.29 1.45 -35.78
CA ILE A 787 44.29 2.48 -35.94
C ILE A 787 45.05 3.73 -36.37
N GLU A 788 44.67 4.32 -37.48
CA GLU A 788 45.19 5.62 -37.93
C GLU A 788 44.61 6.74 -37.05
N LEU A 789 45.33 7.07 -35.96
CA LEU A 789 45.01 8.21 -35.13
C LEU A 789 45.84 9.40 -35.61
N ASN A 790 45.20 10.52 -35.91
CA ASN A 790 45.88 11.77 -36.17
C ASN A 790 46.63 12.29 -34.92
N ASN A 791 47.63 13.15 -35.10
CA ASN A 791 48.29 13.80 -33.97
C ASN A 791 47.24 14.53 -33.11
N ASN A 792 47.09 14.18 -31.84
CA ASN A 792 46.08 14.65 -30.86
C ASN A 792 44.68 14.03 -30.94
N GLU A 793 44.47 12.95 -31.70
CA GLU A 793 43.21 12.20 -31.69
C GLU A 793 43.26 11.08 -30.62
N PHE A 794 42.19 10.96 -29.81
CA PHE A 794 42.10 9.96 -28.78
C PHE A 794 40.90 9.04 -28.99
N LEU A 795 41.02 7.80 -28.50
CA LEU A 795 39.91 6.90 -28.46
C LEU A 795 38.95 7.32 -27.36
N LYS A 796 37.66 7.38 -27.68
CA LYS A 796 36.60 7.82 -26.78
C LYS A 796 35.83 6.66 -26.14
N SER A 797 35.47 5.65 -26.94
CA SER A 797 34.69 4.50 -26.46
C SER A 797 34.81 3.31 -27.38
N SER A 798 34.49 2.13 -26.89
CA SER A 798 34.25 0.95 -27.72
C SER A 798 32.88 0.34 -27.44
N PHE A 799 32.31 -0.38 -28.38
CA PHE A 799 31.09 -1.15 -28.16
C PHE A 799 31.05 -2.37 -29.06
N SER A 800 30.42 -3.43 -28.59
CA SER A 800 30.08 -4.60 -29.41
C SER A 800 28.61 -4.51 -29.82
N MET A 801 28.31 -4.93 -31.04
CA MET A 801 26.93 -5.03 -31.52
C MET A 801 26.15 -6.09 -30.69
N LYS A 802 25.01 -5.73 -30.18
CA LYS A 802 24.09 -6.67 -29.52
C LYS A 802 23.19 -7.33 -30.57
N LEU A 803 23.29 -8.64 -30.66
CA LEU A 803 22.49 -9.49 -31.55
C LEU A 803 21.69 -10.47 -30.67
N PRO A 804 20.52 -10.98 -31.11
CA PRO A 804 19.91 -12.12 -30.49
C PRO A 804 20.88 -13.30 -30.49
N GLU A 805 20.98 -14.02 -29.38
CA GLU A 805 21.78 -15.24 -29.32
C GLU A 805 21.21 -16.23 -30.35
N GLN A 806 21.99 -16.66 -31.30
CA GLN A 806 21.64 -17.77 -32.19
C GLN A 806 21.75 -19.02 -31.31
N ASN A 807 20.59 -19.70 -31.03
CA ASN A 807 20.53 -21.01 -30.40
C ASN A 807 21.30 -22.07 -31.22
#